data_48b4b61e176d0c6524815bc610f44272
#
_entry.id   48b4b61e176d0c6524815bc610f44272
#
_cell.length_a   1.000
_cell.length_b   1.000
_cell.length_c   1.000
_cell.angle_alpha   90.00
_cell.angle_beta   90.00
_cell.angle_gamma   90.00
#
_symmetry.space_group_name_H-M   'P 1'
#
loop_
_entity.id
_entity.type
_entity.pdbx_description
1 polymer ?
#
loop_
_entity_poly.entity_id
_entity_poly.type
_entity_poly.pdbx_seq_one_letter_code
_entity_poly.pdbx_strand_id
1 'polypeptide(L)'
;MKSWQRLITLLGLALIGLGGLGLMAGVVFTDLITSFWWHSELGYTQFFWLKLLYRYIIAGSITLFFFLLFFLNFLAASSYLGVDHAWLAAMSQREFNRRQKVLHLFQTGSMKVYGPLALVLAIGIAMPFYKDWHSALLFIFGPHAGLKDYFFFRDISFYLFSFPVFQLIQKEMLIASLILTGAMATLYFIEHRLLVGQKKEWARGPKIHLSGLVLVNTLIIAWGFLLERYDLLYTEDHEPQFFGPGFLETGYYLPLIWLSIISLIGTTLAGLWFVHQRKGRMPLIIFSLLFVSSIGLRQIETIPQSLDRFIVQPNPVKSERAHMEGNIDATLKAYDLTNIINIDITPGLPDEDVLDPELRSHLYNIPVWDPEFLDDVYQQLQGIRPYYHFTDVDVDRYMINGRLEQVNLAARETNIRLLPEPAQNWENTHLRYTHGYGAVATPAAQDGQTPMHWYLKDLTISSNTTFDAIERPDIYYGEENLNYAIVPNKLDLVGIPSADEQSSFNYTGRGGVPISSLFRKLLFALYFRDEQLFFSVNITGNSRALFHRNIIERVKELTPFLNLDHDPYIVITPKRIFWVIDAYTTSNWYPGSKRSAARFNRDREDQPFNYIRNSVKIVVDAFDGSVDYYVSDTRDPIIQGYRNAYPSLFKDIGTMPPALSSHLRYPKDLFGNQMRIYARYHQTDPGLFYEQAETWDIAKVNDAMVKPFYLTTALEGYQSDRHNFVMIEPMTPVGRSNLSALAVAGTFDGGDKPIPGARPEEKKIIVYRFSRESQVEGPGQVSALIDQDPEIARQLTLWDQRGSRVLRGRIIVLPVGRSVLYVQPVYIVSTGGTRIPELQRIILSMGNIVVMDASLENGIIELERRLKATRLARPGRMSESKTQGRSTRQEP
;
A
#
# COMPACT_ATOMS: atom_id res chain seq x y z
N MET A 1 64.95 -26.20 -20.88
CA MET A 1 64.75 -24.90 -20.19
C MET A 1 63.75 -23.96 -20.95
N LYS A 2 63.89 -23.77 -22.28
CA LYS A 2 63.03 -22.85 -23.05
C LYS A 2 61.53 -23.18 -23.08
N SER A 3 61.13 -24.45 -22.96
CA SER A 3 59.72 -24.88 -22.95
C SER A 3 59.02 -24.58 -21.61
N TRP A 4 59.72 -24.70 -20.49
CA TRP A 4 59.20 -24.39 -19.15
C TRP A 4 59.00 -22.92 -18.92
N GLN A 5 59.89 -22.09 -19.43
CA GLN A 5 59.76 -20.62 -19.39
C GLN A 5 58.56 -20.13 -20.21
N ARG A 6 58.33 -20.73 -21.40
CA ARG A 6 57.11 -20.44 -22.19
C ARG A 6 55.81 -20.88 -21.50
N LEU A 7 55.81 -22.02 -20.80
CA LEU A 7 54.65 -22.47 -20.04
C LEU A 7 54.33 -21.53 -18.87
N ILE A 8 55.36 -21.08 -18.13
CA ILE A 8 55.19 -20.15 -17.01
C ILE A 8 54.68 -18.79 -17.51
N THR A 9 55.20 -18.27 -18.64
CA THR A 9 54.72 -17.02 -19.24
C THR A 9 53.28 -17.14 -19.76
N LEU A 10 52.88 -18.27 -20.37
CA LEU A 10 51.50 -18.51 -20.81
C LEU A 10 50.56 -18.65 -19.64
N LEU A 11 50.93 -19.33 -18.55
CA LEU A 11 50.17 -19.40 -17.31
C LEU A 11 50.05 -18.05 -16.64
N GLY A 12 51.10 -17.25 -16.63
CA GLY A 12 51.08 -15.86 -16.12
C GLY A 12 50.13 -14.97 -16.92
N LEU A 13 50.18 -15.01 -18.25
CA LEU A 13 49.26 -14.30 -19.13
C LEU A 13 47.80 -14.76 -19.00
N ALA A 14 47.60 -16.10 -18.84
CA ALA A 14 46.25 -16.63 -18.60
C ALA A 14 45.68 -16.18 -17.24
N LEU A 15 46.50 -16.15 -16.18
CA LEU A 15 46.12 -15.66 -14.86
C LEU A 15 45.82 -14.13 -14.91
N ILE A 16 46.63 -13.36 -15.59
CA ILE A 16 46.36 -11.92 -15.81
C ILE A 16 45.07 -11.71 -16.61
N GLY A 17 44.85 -12.49 -17.67
CA GLY A 17 43.64 -12.47 -18.48
C GLY A 17 42.39 -12.85 -17.67
N LEU A 18 42.48 -13.91 -16.87
CA LEU A 18 41.40 -14.32 -15.96
C LEU A 18 41.15 -13.27 -14.87
N GLY A 19 42.19 -12.69 -14.31
CA GLY A 19 42.09 -11.59 -13.35
C GLY A 19 41.42 -10.34 -13.96
N GLY A 20 41.81 -9.97 -15.20
CA GLY A 20 41.15 -8.90 -15.95
C GLY A 20 39.70 -9.15 -16.28
N LEU A 21 39.35 -10.37 -16.71
CA LEU A 21 37.96 -10.81 -16.93
C LEU A 21 37.15 -10.80 -15.64
N GLY A 22 37.74 -11.26 -14.51
CA GLY A 22 37.11 -11.25 -13.20
C GLY A 22 36.84 -9.81 -12.72
N LEU A 23 37.79 -8.90 -12.94
CA LEU A 23 37.63 -7.49 -12.60
C LEU A 23 36.55 -6.81 -13.47
N MET A 24 36.56 -7.09 -14.76
CA MET A 24 35.56 -6.60 -15.72
C MET A 24 34.15 -7.13 -15.37
N ALA A 25 34.04 -8.42 -15.02
CA ALA A 25 32.79 -8.99 -14.55
C ALA A 25 32.34 -8.32 -13.23
N GLY A 26 33.26 -8.08 -12.29
CA GLY A 26 33.00 -7.33 -11.05
C GLY A 26 32.41 -5.96 -11.32
N VAL A 27 32.96 -5.21 -12.28
CA VAL A 27 32.48 -3.89 -12.68
C VAL A 27 31.09 -3.97 -13.32
N VAL A 28 30.85 -4.93 -14.20
CA VAL A 28 29.56 -5.11 -14.88
C VAL A 28 28.46 -5.54 -13.90
N PHE A 29 28.82 -6.35 -12.90
CA PHE A 29 27.87 -6.86 -11.90
C PHE A 29 27.96 -6.15 -10.55
N THR A 30 28.48 -4.92 -10.50
CA THR A 30 28.66 -4.14 -9.27
C THR A 30 27.37 -4.06 -8.45
N ASP A 31 26.25 -3.69 -9.08
CA ASP A 31 24.96 -3.55 -8.41
C ASP A 31 24.46 -4.88 -7.81
N LEU A 32 24.64 -5.98 -8.54
CA LEU A 32 24.23 -7.31 -8.07
C LEU A 32 25.10 -7.76 -6.88
N ILE A 33 26.40 -7.52 -6.93
CA ILE A 33 27.35 -7.92 -5.89
C ILE A 33 27.12 -7.10 -4.61
N THR A 34 26.95 -5.79 -4.75
CA THR A 34 26.69 -4.91 -3.60
C THR A 34 25.32 -5.20 -2.97
N SER A 35 24.29 -5.43 -3.79
CA SER A 35 22.98 -5.86 -3.32
C SER A 35 23.05 -7.21 -2.59
N PHE A 36 23.81 -8.19 -3.11
CA PHE A 36 24.03 -9.46 -2.42
C PHE A 36 24.70 -9.27 -1.06
N TRP A 37 25.76 -8.46 -0.95
CA TRP A 37 26.41 -8.18 0.32
C TRP A 37 25.45 -7.53 1.31
N TRP A 38 24.67 -6.57 0.84
CA TRP A 38 23.68 -5.87 1.66
C TRP A 38 22.63 -6.81 2.22
N HIS A 39 22.01 -7.66 1.39
CA HIS A 39 21.05 -8.66 1.86
C HIS A 39 21.69 -9.68 2.82
N SER A 40 22.94 -10.04 2.59
CA SER A 40 23.68 -10.96 3.44
C SER A 40 23.93 -10.40 4.84
N GLU A 41 24.30 -9.12 4.93
CA GLU A 41 24.52 -8.45 6.22
C GLU A 41 23.22 -8.26 7.03
N LEU A 42 22.08 -8.13 6.33
CA LEU A 42 20.76 -8.09 6.95
C LEU A 42 20.24 -9.47 7.38
N GLY A 43 20.97 -10.56 7.06
CA GLY A 43 20.51 -11.91 7.32
C GLY A 43 19.56 -12.48 6.26
N TYR A 44 19.34 -11.79 5.15
CA TYR A 44 18.41 -12.16 4.09
C TYR A 44 19.07 -12.81 2.87
N THR A 45 20.17 -13.52 3.06
CA THR A 45 20.92 -14.22 1.98
C THR A 45 20.04 -15.21 1.22
N GLN A 46 19.25 -16.01 1.95
CA GLN A 46 18.33 -16.98 1.34
C GLN A 46 17.24 -16.29 0.53
N PHE A 47 16.64 -15.23 1.08
CA PHE A 47 15.63 -14.42 0.39
C PHE A 47 16.17 -13.81 -0.91
N PHE A 48 17.40 -13.26 -0.89
CA PHE A 48 18.04 -12.71 -2.09
C PHE A 48 18.16 -13.74 -3.22
N TRP A 49 18.66 -14.94 -2.90
CA TRP A 49 18.79 -16.00 -3.91
C TRP A 49 17.45 -16.52 -4.40
N LEU A 50 16.44 -16.66 -3.52
CA LEU A 50 15.08 -17.05 -3.92
C LEU A 50 14.44 -16.00 -4.83
N LYS A 51 14.55 -14.69 -4.48
CA LYS A 51 14.07 -13.57 -5.29
C LYS A 51 14.65 -13.61 -6.71
N LEU A 52 15.95 -13.80 -6.84
CA LEU A 52 16.62 -13.95 -8.14
C LEU A 52 16.20 -15.22 -8.86
N LEU A 53 16.21 -16.35 -8.16
CA LEU A 53 15.88 -17.66 -8.70
C LEU A 53 14.46 -17.64 -9.31
N TYR A 54 13.48 -17.21 -8.55
CA TYR A 54 12.10 -17.13 -9.02
C TYR A 54 11.95 -16.22 -10.24
N ARG A 55 12.53 -15.02 -10.17
CA ARG A 55 12.49 -14.07 -11.27
C ARG A 55 13.05 -14.65 -12.58
N TYR A 56 14.23 -15.26 -12.51
CA TYR A 56 14.89 -15.78 -13.71
C TYR A 56 14.36 -17.15 -14.14
N ILE A 57 13.91 -18.01 -13.24
CA ILE A 57 13.26 -19.27 -13.61
C ILE A 57 11.94 -19.01 -14.32
N ILE A 58 11.09 -18.14 -13.78
CA ILE A 58 9.81 -17.78 -14.40
C ILE A 58 10.06 -17.22 -15.79
N ALA A 59 10.90 -16.18 -15.90
CA ALA A 59 11.22 -15.56 -17.18
C ALA A 59 11.88 -16.54 -18.15
N GLY A 60 12.82 -17.35 -17.69
CA GLY A 60 13.54 -18.34 -18.52
C GLY A 60 12.63 -19.46 -19.01
N SER A 61 11.75 -19.98 -18.14
CA SER A 61 10.80 -21.04 -18.52
C SER A 61 9.81 -20.56 -19.57
N ILE A 62 9.28 -19.34 -19.42
CA ILE A 62 8.36 -18.73 -20.37
C ILE A 62 9.07 -18.42 -21.69
N THR A 63 10.29 -17.88 -21.63
CA THR A 63 11.11 -17.65 -22.83
C THR A 63 11.39 -18.94 -23.56
N LEU A 64 11.75 -20.00 -22.85
CA LEU A 64 11.98 -21.34 -23.42
C LEU A 64 10.71 -21.89 -24.09
N PHE A 65 9.54 -21.74 -23.44
CA PHE A 65 8.26 -22.17 -23.99
C PHE A 65 7.98 -21.47 -25.32
N PHE A 66 8.06 -20.15 -25.40
CA PHE A 66 7.83 -19.41 -26.64
C PHE A 66 8.92 -19.65 -27.67
N PHE A 67 10.16 -19.82 -27.25
CA PHE A 67 11.25 -20.25 -28.14
C PHE A 67 10.94 -21.57 -28.82
N LEU A 68 10.54 -22.57 -28.04
CA LEU A 68 10.16 -23.87 -28.59
C LEU A 68 8.93 -23.76 -29.50
N LEU A 69 7.94 -22.96 -29.12
CA LEU A 69 6.75 -22.70 -29.92
C LEU A 69 7.12 -22.14 -31.31
N PHE A 70 7.93 -21.10 -31.39
CA PHE A 70 8.37 -20.51 -32.65
C PHE A 70 9.30 -21.45 -33.41
N PHE A 71 10.32 -21.98 -32.74
CA PHE A 71 11.35 -22.79 -33.37
C PHE A 71 10.80 -24.09 -33.97
N LEU A 72 9.95 -24.82 -33.27
CA LEU A 72 9.35 -26.07 -33.77
C LEU A 72 8.41 -25.80 -34.95
N ASN A 73 7.66 -24.69 -34.93
CA ASN A 73 6.80 -24.33 -36.07
C ASN A 73 7.62 -23.89 -37.27
N PHE A 74 8.73 -23.14 -37.08
CA PHE A 74 9.66 -22.82 -38.20
C PHE A 74 10.31 -24.09 -38.74
N LEU A 75 10.69 -25.02 -37.89
CA LEU A 75 11.25 -26.30 -38.28
C LEU A 75 10.23 -27.14 -39.05
N ALA A 76 8.97 -27.19 -38.59
CA ALA A 76 7.89 -27.87 -39.30
C ALA A 76 7.64 -27.25 -40.68
N ALA A 77 7.65 -25.91 -40.74
CA ALA A 77 7.52 -25.20 -42.01
C ALA A 77 8.66 -25.54 -42.98
N SER A 78 9.89 -25.64 -42.49
CA SER A 78 11.05 -25.99 -43.36
C SER A 78 10.90 -27.36 -44.01
N SER A 79 10.23 -28.31 -43.37
CA SER A 79 9.99 -29.66 -43.92
C SER A 79 8.93 -29.65 -45.04
N TYR A 80 8.06 -28.66 -45.08
CA TYR A 80 7.04 -28.53 -46.13
C TYR A 80 7.47 -27.68 -47.32
N LEU A 81 8.52 -26.87 -47.16
CA LEU A 81 9.04 -26.03 -48.18
C LEU A 81 9.82 -26.83 -49.23
N GLY A 82 9.51 -26.66 -50.49
CA GLY A 82 10.29 -27.25 -51.58
C GLY A 82 10.04 -28.70 -51.91
N VAL A 83 8.92 -29.30 -51.48
CA VAL A 83 8.61 -30.73 -51.69
C VAL A 83 8.25 -31.06 -53.15
N ASP A 84 7.84 -30.08 -53.97
CA ASP A 84 7.44 -30.24 -55.36
C ASP A 84 8.48 -29.64 -56.33
N HIS A 85 9.60 -30.31 -56.50
CA HIS A 85 10.73 -29.83 -57.34
C HIS A 85 10.61 -30.12 -58.86
N ALA A 86 9.63 -30.92 -59.32
CA ALA A 86 9.54 -31.38 -60.70
C ALA A 86 9.43 -30.24 -61.75
N TRP A 87 9.01 -29.06 -61.38
CA TRP A 87 8.88 -27.92 -62.25
C TRP A 87 10.07 -26.96 -62.23
N LEU A 88 10.98 -27.08 -61.24
CA LEU A 88 12.23 -26.31 -61.16
C LEU A 88 13.18 -26.64 -62.33
N ALA A 89 13.03 -27.82 -62.91
CA ALA A 89 13.78 -28.25 -64.10
C ALA A 89 13.43 -27.45 -65.38
N ALA A 90 12.33 -26.69 -65.38
CA ALA A 90 11.86 -25.94 -66.54
C ALA A 90 12.26 -24.42 -66.51
N MET A 91 13.02 -24.00 -65.48
CA MET A 91 13.44 -22.62 -65.31
C MET A 91 14.83 -22.30 -65.91
N SER A 92 15.07 -20.99 -66.24
CA SER A 92 16.40 -20.55 -66.67
C SER A 92 17.40 -20.69 -65.51
N GLN A 93 18.65 -21.05 -65.80
CA GLN A 93 19.71 -21.40 -64.82
C GLN A 93 20.05 -20.23 -63.86
N ARG A 94 19.86 -18.96 -64.25
CA ARG A 94 20.07 -17.77 -63.41
C ARG A 94 18.97 -17.54 -62.42
N GLU A 95 17.72 -17.71 -62.76
CA GLU A 95 16.57 -17.58 -61.87
C GLU A 95 16.49 -18.75 -60.91
N PHE A 96 16.80 -19.96 -61.39
CA PHE A 96 16.93 -21.16 -60.60
C PHE A 96 17.98 -20.99 -59.48
N ASN A 97 19.17 -20.53 -59.81
CA ASN A 97 20.23 -20.33 -58.78
C ASN A 97 19.89 -19.28 -57.72
N ARG A 98 19.19 -18.22 -58.03
CA ARG A 98 18.78 -17.18 -57.08
C ARG A 98 17.66 -17.68 -56.19
N ARG A 99 16.67 -18.36 -56.70
CA ARG A 99 15.55 -18.90 -55.99
C ARG A 99 15.96 -20.10 -55.13
N GLN A 100 16.83 -20.95 -55.64
CA GLN A 100 17.41 -22.06 -54.93
C GLN A 100 18.27 -21.63 -53.74
N LYS A 101 19.02 -20.54 -53.83
CA LYS A 101 19.76 -19.99 -52.70
C LYS A 101 18.85 -19.53 -51.55
N VAL A 102 17.75 -18.89 -51.89
CA VAL A 102 16.75 -18.42 -50.89
C VAL A 102 16.09 -19.64 -50.22
N LEU A 103 15.63 -20.62 -51.07
CA LEU A 103 15.04 -21.85 -50.54
C LEU A 103 16.01 -22.66 -49.68
N HIS A 104 17.25 -22.79 -50.10
CA HIS A 104 18.28 -23.51 -49.40
C HIS A 104 18.60 -22.85 -48.04
N LEU A 105 18.51 -21.50 -47.97
CA LEU A 105 18.65 -20.77 -46.75
C LEU A 105 17.54 -21.12 -45.72
N PHE A 106 16.31 -21.25 -46.20
CA PHE A 106 15.16 -21.61 -45.36
C PHE A 106 15.09 -23.10 -45.03
N GLN A 107 15.57 -23.99 -45.92
CA GLN A 107 15.54 -25.43 -45.66
C GLN A 107 16.72 -25.94 -44.85
N THR A 108 17.94 -25.51 -45.16
CA THR A 108 19.19 -26.04 -44.59
C THR A 108 19.78 -25.11 -43.55
N GLY A 109 19.41 -23.85 -43.53
CA GLY A 109 19.85 -22.84 -42.52
C GLY A 109 19.02 -22.81 -41.24
N SER A 110 18.17 -23.83 -41.01
CA SER A 110 17.18 -23.81 -39.92
C SER A 110 17.76 -23.43 -38.57
N MET A 111 18.89 -24.01 -38.16
CA MET A 111 19.55 -23.65 -36.90
C MET A 111 20.17 -22.28 -36.90
N LYS A 112 20.69 -21.80 -38.03
CA LYS A 112 21.38 -20.50 -38.15
C LYS A 112 20.41 -19.33 -38.30
N VAL A 113 19.21 -19.55 -38.85
CA VAL A 113 18.21 -18.50 -39.13
C VAL A 113 17.05 -18.58 -38.15
N TYR A 114 16.46 -19.77 -37.98
CA TYR A 114 15.27 -19.95 -37.16
C TYR A 114 15.56 -19.88 -35.66
N GLY A 115 16.73 -20.37 -35.23
CA GLY A 115 17.12 -20.29 -33.82
C GLY A 115 17.19 -18.85 -33.30
N PRO A 116 18.04 -17.99 -33.89
CA PRO A 116 18.13 -16.59 -33.48
C PRO A 116 16.80 -15.82 -33.62
N LEU A 117 16.06 -16.04 -34.72
CA LEU A 117 14.76 -15.40 -34.93
C LEU A 117 13.73 -15.81 -33.87
N ALA A 118 13.62 -17.13 -33.61
CA ALA A 118 12.73 -17.66 -32.57
C ALA A 118 13.11 -17.13 -31.17
N LEU A 119 14.43 -17.00 -30.89
CA LEU A 119 14.90 -16.48 -29.62
C LEU A 119 14.52 -15.01 -29.44
N VAL A 120 14.74 -14.16 -30.46
CA VAL A 120 14.37 -12.74 -30.39
C VAL A 120 12.88 -12.57 -30.20
N LEU A 121 12.05 -13.31 -30.93
CA LEU A 121 10.59 -13.28 -30.76
C LEU A 121 10.17 -13.76 -29.37
N ALA A 122 10.77 -14.86 -28.89
CA ALA A 122 10.47 -15.39 -27.59
C ALA A 122 10.81 -14.42 -26.44
N ILE A 123 11.97 -13.76 -26.51
CA ILE A 123 12.35 -12.73 -25.52
C ILE A 123 11.35 -11.58 -25.54
N GLY A 124 10.95 -11.10 -26.73
CA GLY A 124 9.96 -10.01 -26.87
C GLY A 124 8.61 -10.36 -26.22
N ILE A 125 8.10 -11.56 -26.47
CA ILE A 125 6.82 -12.05 -25.91
C ILE A 125 6.93 -12.34 -24.39
N ALA A 126 8.11 -12.78 -23.91
CA ALA A 126 8.31 -13.08 -22.49
C ALA A 126 8.51 -11.83 -21.62
N MET A 127 8.75 -10.65 -22.20
CA MET A 127 9.07 -9.42 -21.47
C MET A 127 7.99 -8.97 -20.45
N PRO A 128 6.69 -9.04 -20.73
CA PRO A 128 5.64 -8.72 -19.76
C PRO A 128 5.70 -9.60 -18.52
N PHE A 129 5.98 -10.89 -18.65
CA PHE A 129 6.13 -11.81 -17.53
C PHE A 129 7.38 -11.52 -16.67
N TYR A 130 8.43 -11.00 -17.29
CA TYR A 130 9.61 -10.56 -16.54
C TYR A 130 9.33 -9.32 -15.70
N LYS A 131 8.46 -8.43 -16.16
CA LYS A 131 8.03 -7.24 -15.41
C LYS A 131 7.08 -7.61 -14.27
N ASP A 132 6.12 -8.47 -14.54
CA ASP A 132 5.06 -8.88 -13.60
C ASP A 132 5.29 -10.29 -13.02
N TRP A 133 6.53 -10.61 -12.67
CA TRP A 133 6.89 -11.91 -12.13
C TRP A 133 6.28 -12.19 -10.74
N HIS A 134 5.92 -11.14 -9.99
CA HIS A 134 5.26 -11.27 -8.69
C HIS A 134 3.87 -11.92 -8.81
N SER A 135 3.09 -11.55 -9.82
CA SER A 135 1.79 -12.20 -10.09
C SER A 135 1.95 -13.68 -10.40
N ALA A 136 2.98 -14.04 -11.21
CA ALA A 136 3.30 -15.44 -11.47
C ALA A 136 3.78 -16.19 -10.20
N LEU A 137 4.50 -15.50 -9.30
CA LEU A 137 4.90 -16.07 -8.01
C LEU A 137 3.67 -16.39 -7.15
N LEU A 138 2.75 -15.44 -7.01
CA LEU A 138 1.51 -15.64 -6.26
C LEU A 138 0.60 -16.70 -6.88
N PHE A 139 0.61 -16.84 -8.20
CA PHE A 139 -0.09 -17.94 -8.89
C PHE A 139 0.44 -19.33 -8.46
N ILE A 140 1.77 -19.45 -8.22
CA ILE A 140 2.39 -20.72 -7.83
C ILE A 140 2.23 -21.00 -6.33
N PHE A 141 2.39 -19.98 -5.48
CA PHE A 141 2.50 -20.14 -4.02
C PHE A 141 1.27 -19.67 -3.26
N GLY A 142 0.31 -19.01 -3.92
CA GLY A 142 -0.91 -18.50 -3.29
C GLY A 142 -1.81 -19.64 -2.80
N PRO A 143 -2.24 -19.62 -1.55
CA PRO A 143 -3.15 -20.63 -0.99
C PRO A 143 -4.59 -20.40 -1.46
N HIS A 144 -5.45 -21.39 -1.21
CA HIS A 144 -6.89 -21.20 -1.33
C HIS A 144 -7.39 -20.25 -0.23
N ALA A 145 -8.20 -19.27 -0.62
CA ALA A 145 -8.76 -18.30 0.31
C ALA A 145 -9.93 -18.87 1.14
N GLY A 146 -10.58 -19.95 0.67
CA GLY A 146 -11.73 -20.56 1.34
C GLY A 146 -13.01 -19.73 1.27
N LEU A 147 -12.98 -18.59 0.59
CA LEU A 147 -14.12 -17.71 0.34
C LEU A 147 -14.52 -17.81 -1.12
N LYS A 148 -15.83 -17.80 -1.41
CA LYS A 148 -16.34 -17.85 -2.79
C LYS A 148 -16.94 -16.51 -3.18
N ASP A 149 -16.80 -16.16 -4.45
CA ASP A 149 -17.53 -15.03 -5.02
C ASP A 149 -19.04 -15.34 -5.11
N TYR A 150 -19.85 -14.29 -5.13
CA TYR A 150 -21.30 -14.39 -5.12
C TYR A 150 -21.91 -14.73 -6.49
N PHE A 151 -21.13 -14.57 -7.56
CA PHE A 151 -21.66 -14.64 -8.91
C PHE A 151 -21.33 -15.96 -9.63
N PHE A 152 -20.06 -16.36 -9.68
CA PHE A 152 -19.60 -17.61 -10.29
C PHE A 152 -19.31 -18.72 -9.26
N PHE A 153 -19.41 -18.43 -7.96
CA PHE A 153 -19.14 -19.35 -6.85
C PHE A 153 -17.73 -19.94 -6.86
N ARG A 154 -16.77 -19.21 -7.44
CA ARG A 154 -15.35 -19.58 -7.43
C ARG A 154 -14.67 -19.05 -6.19
N ASP A 155 -13.61 -19.78 -5.77
CA ASP A 155 -12.74 -19.31 -4.68
C ASP A 155 -12.09 -17.98 -5.06
N ILE A 156 -12.02 -17.05 -4.11
CA ILE A 156 -11.43 -15.71 -4.29
C ILE A 156 -9.96 -15.79 -4.72
N SER A 157 -9.22 -16.82 -4.30
CA SER A 157 -7.84 -17.06 -4.72
C SER A 157 -7.69 -17.19 -6.24
N PHE A 158 -8.72 -17.70 -6.94
CA PHE A 158 -8.70 -17.73 -8.39
C PHE A 158 -8.57 -16.32 -8.99
N TYR A 159 -9.33 -15.39 -8.47
CA TYR A 159 -9.33 -14.00 -8.96
C TYR A 159 -8.06 -13.25 -8.55
N LEU A 160 -7.61 -13.44 -7.32
CA LEU A 160 -6.42 -12.75 -6.81
C LEU A 160 -5.12 -13.24 -7.48
N PHE A 161 -5.02 -14.55 -7.80
CA PHE A 161 -3.76 -15.16 -8.22
C PHE A 161 -3.78 -15.73 -9.64
N SER A 162 -4.85 -16.44 -10.01
CA SER A 162 -4.88 -17.16 -11.28
C SER A 162 -5.38 -16.31 -12.44
N PHE A 163 -6.41 -15.53 -12.21
CA PHE A 163 -7.07 -14.77 -13.27
C PHE A 163 -6.16 -13.73 -13.95
N PRO A 164 -5.39 -12.88 -13.22
CA PRO A 164 -4.46 -11.94 -13.85
C PRO A 164 -3.40 -12.64 -14.71
N VAL A 165 -2.88 -13.77 -14.20
CA VAL A 165 -1.87 -14.57 -14.92
C VAL A 165 -2.48 -15.21 -16.18
N PHE A 166 -3.71 -15.73 -16.09
CA PHE A 166 -4.39 -16.31 -17.26
C PHE A 166 -4.70 -15.25 -18.32
N GLN A 167 -5.08 -14.04 -17.94
CA GLN A 167 -5.23 -12.93 -18.88
C GLN A 167 -3.91 -12.59 -19.58
N LEU A 168 -2.81 -12.51 -18.81
CA LEU A 168 -1.50 -12.25 -19.37
C LEU A 168 -1.05 -13.38 -20.32
N ILE A 169 -1.20 -14.64 -19.91
CA ILE A 169 -0.86 -15.80 -20.75
C ILE A 169 -1.71 -15.79 -22.03
N GLN A 170 -3.02 -15.59 -21.93
CA GLN A 170 -3.92 -15.57 -23.08
C GLN A 170 -3.55 -14.48 -24.07
N LYS A 171 -3.29 -13.28 -23.59
CA LYS A 171 -2.90 -12.13 -24.41
C LYS A 171 -1.59 -12.41 -25.16
N GLU A 172 -0.56 -12.84 -24.46
CA GLU A 172 0.76 -13.07 -25.06
C GLU A 172 0.78 -14.32 -25.97
N MET A 173 0.02 -15.36 -25.64
CA MET A 173 -0.20 -16.49 -26.52
C MET A 173 -0.94 -16.10 -27.80
N LEU A 174 -1.93 -15.23 -27.72
CA LEU A 174 -2.64 -14.70 -28.90
C LEU A 174 -1.69 -13.93 -29.80
N ILE A 175 -0.91 -13.02 -29.23
CA ILE A 175 0.07 -12.22 -29.98
C ILE A 175 1.08 -13.15 -30.66
N ALA A 176 1.66 -14.10 -29.91
CA ALA A 176 2.63 -15.07 -30.45
C ALA A 176 2.03 -15.92 -31.56
N SER A 177 0.81 -16.44 -31.36
CA SER A 177 0.13 -17.29 -32.33
C SER A 177 -0.30 -16.55 -33.61
N LEU A 178 -0.71 -15.27 -33.49
CA LEU A 178 -1.01 -14.41 -34.64
C LEU A 178 0.25 -14.07 -35.45
N ILE A 179 1.37 -13.72 -34.75
CA ILE A 179 2.68 -13.49 -35.40
C ILE A 179 3.12 -14.74 -36.14
N LEU A 180 3.03 -15.90 -35.47
CA LEU A 180 3.39 -17.18 -36.06
C LEU A 180 2.53 -17.53 -37.29
N THR A 181 1.23 -17.38 -37.15
CA THR A 181 0.27 -17.65 -38.27
C THR A 181 0.53 -16.73 -39.45
N GLY A 182 0.74 -15.45 -39.20
CA GLY A 182 1.08 -14.44 -40.22
C GLY A 182 2.43 -14.75 -40.91
N ALA A 183 3.46 -15.12 -40.11
CA ALA A 183 4.76 -15.51 -40.64
C ALA A 183 4.66 -16.77 -41.52
N MET A 184 3.96 -17.80 -41.03
CA MET A 184 3.75 -19.02 -41.80
C MET A 184 2.91 -18.82 -43.06
N ALA A 185 1.83 -18.06 -42.97
CA ALA A 185 1.00 -17.72 -44.10
C ALA A 185 1.79 -16.96 -45.19
N THR A 186 2.60 -15.99 -44.75
CA THR A 186 3.47 -15.22 -45.66
C THR A 186 4.52 -16.09 -46.31
N LEU A 187 5.18 -16.94 -45.52
CA LEU A 187 6.22 -17.86 -46.02
C LEU A 187 5.65 -18.81 -47.10
N TYR A 188 4.54 -19.46 -46.79
CA TYR A 188 3.88 -20.37 -47.73
C TYR A 188 3.27 -19.67 -48.93
N PHE A 189 2.77 -18.42 -48.76
CA PHE A 189 2.27 -17.63 -49.89
C PHE A 189 3.41 -17.22 -50.83
N ILE A 190 4.54 -16.78 -50.32
CA ILE A 190 5.73 -16.43 -51.10
C ILE A 190 6.23 -17.66 -51.84
N GLU A 191 6.33 -18.81 -51.19
CA GLU A 191 6.72 -20.06 -51.86
C GLU A 191 5.77 -20.40 -52.99
N HIS A 192 4.47 -20.47 -52.70
CA HIS A 192 3.46 -20.81 -53.67
C HIS A 192 3.48 -19.86 -54.89
N ARG A 193 3.59 -18.55 -54.67
CA ARG A 193 3.64 -17.54 -55.70
C ARG A 193 4.92 -17.58 -56.55
N LEU A 194 6.05 -17.78 -55.91
CA LEU A 194 7.36 -17.73 -56.56
C LEU A 194 7.71 -19.04 -57.28
N LEU A 195 7.26 -20.17 -56.74
CA LEU A 195 7.70 -21.49 -57.16
C LEU A 195 6.67 -22.26 -57.95
N VAL A 196 5.38 -22.17 -57.62
CA VAL A 196 4.33 -23.01 -58.21
C VAL A 196 3.52 -22.34 -59.33
N GLY A 197 3.52 -21.02 -59.39
CA GLY A 197 2.69 -20.26 -60.38
C GLY A 197 1.21 -20.26 -59.96
N GLN A 198 0.44 -19.35 -60.62
CA GLN A 198 -0.92 -18.97 -60.13
C GLN A 198 -2.05 -20.02 -60.30
N LYS A 199 -1.80 -21.21 -60.85
CA LYS A 199 -2.87 -22.16 -61.22
C LYS A 199 -2.88 -23.52 -60.45
N LYS A 200 -1.95 -23.79 -59.56
CA LYS A 200 -1.94 -25.03 -58.80
C LYS A 200 -2.53 -24.86 -57.40
N GLU A 201 -3.22 -25.88 -56.90
CA GLU A 201 -3.70 -25.93 -55.54
C GLU A 201 -2.53 -25.98 -54.56
N TRP A 202 -2.73 -25.41 -53.35
CA TRP A 202 -1.75 -25.44 -52.26
C TRP A 202 -1.43 -26.88 -51.88
N ALA A 203 -0.16 -27.15 -51.59
CA ALA A 203 0.29 -28.44 -51.11
C ALA A 203 -0.44 -28.84 -49.83
N ARG A 204 -0.59 -30.17 -49.60
CA ARG A 204 -1.34 -30.68 -48.44
C ARG A 204 -0.70 -30.29 -47.10
N GLY A 205 0.63 -30.30 -47.02
CA GLY A 205 1.37 -29.99 -45.81
C GLY A 205 1.10 -28.54 -45.31
N PRO A 206 1.37 -27.49 -46.10
CA PRO A 206 1.02 -26.10 -45.76
C PRO A 206 -0.45 -25.89 -45.40
N LYS A 207 -1.39 -26.56 -46.10
CA LYS A 207 -2.82 -26.48 -45.74
C LYS A 207 -3.10 -27.01 -44.33
N ILE A 208 -2.56 -28.17 -43.98
CA ILE A 208 -2.77 -28.77 -42.65
C ILE A 208 -2.12 -27.93 -41.57
N HIS A 209 -0.90 -27.44 -41.81
CA HIS A 209 -0.17 -26.61 -40.82
C HIS A 209 -0.92 -25.30 -40.56
N LEU A 210 -1.31 -24.54 -41.58
CA LEU A 210 -2.10 -23.32 -41.40
C LEU A 210 -3.47 -23.59 -40.78
N SER A 211 -4.13 -24.68 -41.14
CA SER A 211 -5.39 -25.08 -40.49
C SER A 211 -5.22 -25.36 -39.00
N GLY A 212 -4.13 -26.01 -38.62
CA GLY A 212 -3.77 -26.22 -37.21
C GLY A 212 -3.55 -24.92 -36.49
N LEU A 213 -2.79 -23.99 -37.07
CA LEU A 213 -2.55 -22.66 -36.48
C LEU A 213 -3.83 -21.83 -36.35
N VAL A 214 -4.71 -21.84 -37.35
CA VAL A 214 -6.03 -21.20 -37.27
C VAL A 214 -6.88 -21.78 -36.16
N LEU A 215 -6.88 -23.11 -36.00
CA LEU A 215 -7.59 -23.78 -34.91
C LEU A 215 -7.03 -23.35 -33.54
N VAL A 216 -5.70 -23.32 -33.39
CA VAL A 216 -5.04 -22.86 -32.17
C VAL A 216 -5.42 -21.40 -31.86
N ASN A 217 -5.35 -20.51 -32.85
CA ASN A 217 -5.80 -19.12 -32.68
C ASN A 217 -7.27 -19.04 -32.22
N THR A 218 -8.14 -19.82 -32.83
CA THR A 218 -9.55 -19.88 -32.45
C THR A 218 -9.73 -20.28 -30.98
N LEU A 219 -9.01 -21.34 -30.56
CA LEU A 219 -9.08 -21.79 -29.16
C LEU A 219 -8.54 -20.73 -28.18
N ILE A 220 -7.47 -20.02 -28.54
CA ILE A 220 -6.92 -18.94 -27.73
C ILE A 220 -7.92 -17.76 -27.64
N ILE A 221 -8.57 -17.38 -28.74
CA ILE A 221 -9.60 -16.33 -28.74
C ILE A 221 -10.83 -16.79 -27.94
N ALA A 222 -11.28 -18.03 -28.12
CA ALA A 222 -12.38 -18.59 -27.33
C ALA A 222 -12.05 -18.61 -25.84
N TRP A 223 -10.81 -18.92 -25.48
CA TRP A 223 -10.33 -18.80 -24.10
C TRP A 223 -10.35 -17.33 -23.62
N GLY A 224 -10.00 -16.35 -24.47
CA GLY A 224 -10.16 -14.92 -24.17
C GLY A 224 -11.60 -14.57 -23.80
N PHE A 225 -12.59 -15.03 -24.58
CA PHE A 225 -14.01 -14.84 -24.25
C PHE A 225 -14.42 -15.55 -22.95
N LEU A 226 -13.83 -16.72 -22.66
CA LEU A 226 -14.06 -17.38 -21.38
C LEU A 226 -13.48 -16.59 -20.19
N LEU A 227 -12.40 -15.86 -20.37
CA LEU A 227 -11.85 -14.95 -19.35
C LEU A 227 -12.66 -13.65 -19.24
N GLU A 228 -13.09 -13.10 -20.38
CA GLU A 228 -13.91 -11.89 -20.45
C GLU A 228 -15.18 -11.95 -19.59
N ARG A 229 -15.81 -13.14 -19.46
CA ARG A 229 -16.97 -13.29 -18.55
C ARG A 229 -16.64 -12.96 -17.10
N TYR A 230 -15.38 -13.15 -16.65
CA TYR A 230 -14.96 -12.77 -15.30
C TYR A 230 -14.66 -11.28 -15.19
N ASP A 231 -14.34 -10.60 -16.30
CA ASP A 231 -14.17 -9.15 -16.32
C ASP A 231 -15.48 -8.41 -16.01
N LEU A 232 -16.63 -9.04 -16.23
CA LEU A 232 -17.94 -8.49 -15.86
C LEU A 232 -18.04 -8.19 -14.36
N LEU A 233 -17.26 -8.89 -13.50
CA LEU A 233 -17.22 -8.64 -12.06
C LEU A 233 -16.55 -7.31 -11.69
N TYR A 234 -15.90 -6.66 -12.64
CA TYR A 234 -15.13 -5.42 -12.43
C TYR A 234 -15.70 -4.23 -13.21
N THR A 235 -16.95 -4.36 -13.75
CA THR A 235 -17.60 -3.26 -14.45
C THR A 235 -17.90 -2.10 -13.51
N GLU A 236 -17.75 -0.88 -14.03
CA GLU A 236 -18.06 0.40 -13.36
C GLU A 236 -19.34 1.03 -13.93
N ASP A 237 -20.04 0.36 -14.85
CA ASP A 237 -21.17 0.92 -15.59
C ASP A 237 -22.36 1.30 -14.70
N HIS A 238 -22.44 0.71 -13.52
CA HIS A 238 -23.49 0.98 -12.53
C HIS A 238 -23.10 2.06 -11.49
N GLU A 239 -21.90 2.63 -11.59
CA GLU A 239 -21.49 3.73 -10.73
C GLU A 239 -22.35 4.99 -10.99
N PRO A 240 -22.76 5.76 -9.96
CA PRO A 240 -22.38 5.67 -8.55
C PRO A 240 -23.26 4.74 -7.69
N GLN A 241 -24.22 4.00 -8.27
CA GLN A 241 -25.18 3.20 -7.50
C GLN A 241 -24.54 1.97 -6.83
N PHE A 242 -23.77 1.18 -7.58
CA PHE A 242 -22.99 0.06 -7.06
C PHE A 242 -21.85 -0.31 -8.03
N PHE A 243 -20.93 -1.17 -7.62
CA PHE A 243 -19.81 -1.66 -8.41
C PHE A 243 -20.01 -3.14 -8.74
N GLY A 244 -19.62 -3.55 -9.95
CA GLY A 244 -19.71 -4.93 -10.42
C GLY A 244 -20.92 -5.21 -11.30
N PRO A 245 -21.18 -6.49 -11.62
CA PRO A 245 -22.20 -6.86 -12.60
C PRO A 245 -23.62 -6.59 -12.09
N GLY A 246 -24.47 -6.13 -12.98
CA GLY A 246 -25.89 -5.96 -12.77
C GLY A 246 -26.74 -6.90 -13.63
N PHE A 247 -27.98 -6.52 -13.81
CA PHE A 247 -28.95 -7.26 -14.65
C PHE A 247 -28.50 -7.38 -16.11
N LEU A 248 -27.88 -6.32 -16.64
CA LEU A 248 -27.43 -6.32 -18.04
C LEU A 248 -26.26 -7.28 -18.28
N GLU A 249 -25.34 -7.36 -17.33
CA GLU A 249 -24.19 -8.27 -17.43
C GLU A 249 -24.65 -9.73 -17.39
N THR A 250 -25.63 -10.06 -16.55
CA THR A 250 -26.21 -11.40 -16.45
C THR A 250 -27.15 -11.76 -17.59
N GLY A 251 -28.06 -10.85 -17.94
CA GLY A 251 -29.14 -11.11 -18.87
C GLY A 251 -28.82 -10.87 -20.33
N TYR A 252 -27.83 -10.00 -20.64
CA TYR A 252 -27.50 -9.62 -22.01
C TYR A 252 -26.06 -9.96 -22.39
N TYR A 253 -25.05 -9.47 -21.64
CA TYR A 253 -23.66 -9.64 -22.03
C TYR A 253 -23.16 -11.09 -21.88
N LEU A 254 -23.46 -11.76 -20.78
CA LEU A 254 -23.01 -13.13 -20.53
C LEU A 254 -23.56 -14.13 -21.56
N PRO A 255 -24.86 -14.14 -21.94
CA PRO A 255 -25.38 -14.96 -23.04
C PRO A 255 -24.71 -14.67 -24.40
N LEU A 256 -24.45 -13.41 -24.73
CA LEU A 256 -23.78 -13.03 -25.97
C LEU A 256 -22.31 -13.49 -26.00
N ILE A 257 -21.61 -13.50 -24.87
CA ILE A 257 -20.26 -14.06 -24.75
C ILE A 257 -20.28 -15.56 -25.09
N TRP A 258 -21.23 -16.32 -24.53
CA TRP A 258 -21.39 -17.74 -24.87
C TRP A 258 -21.73 -17.97 -26.34
N LEU A 259 -22.62 -17.14 -26.92
CA LEU A 259 -22.94 -17.20 -28.34
C LEU A 259 -21.71 -16.91 -29.20
N SER A 260 -20.86 -15.94 -28.78
CA SER A 260 -19.60 -15.62 -29.50
C SER A 260 -18.64 -16.81 -29.48
N ILE A 261 -18.50 -17.52 -28.35
CA ILE A 261 -17.64 -18.71 -28.27
C ILE A 261 -18.12 -19.83 -29.20
N ILE A 262 -19.41 -20.18 -29.12
CA ILE A 262 -20.00 -21.27 -29.88
C ILE A 262 -19.94 -20.97 -31.39
N SER A 263 -20.30 -19.76 -31.78
CA SER A 263 -20.31 -19.34 -33.17
C SER A 263 -18.89 -19.18 -33.74
N LEU A 264 -17.91 -18.74 -32.97
CA LEU A 264 -16.50 -18.68 -33.39
C LEU A 264 -15.95 -20.07 -33.68
N ILE A 265 -16.17 -21.04 -32.77
CA ILE A 265 -15.73 -22.41 -32.95
C ILE A 265 -16.45 -23.04 -34.15
N GLY A 266 -17.77 -22.82 -34.27
CA GLY A 266 -18.59 -23.27 -35.42
C GLY A 266 -18.09 -22.71 -36.75
N THR A 267 -17.78 -21.41 -36.79
CA THR A 267 -17.21 -20.74 -37.99
C THR A 267 -15.89 -21.38 -38.42
N THR A 268 -15.00 -21.62 -37.45
CA THR A 268 -13.69 -22.20 -37.73
C THR A 268 -13.81 -23.63 -38.22
N LEU A 269 -14.59 -24.47 -37.57
CA LEU A 269 -14.79 -25.87 -37.99
C LEU A 269 -15.45 -25.95 -39.38
N ALA A 270 -16.49 -25.16 -39.65
CA ALA A 270 -17.12 -25.07 -40.94
C ALA A 270 -16.17 -24.52 -42.02
N GLY A 271 -15.35 -23.51 -41.68
CA GLY A 271 -14.31 -22.98 -42.56
C GLY A 271 -13.25 -24.00 -42.96
N LEU A 272 -12.76 -24.75 -41.98
CA LEU A 272 -11.82 -25.85 -42.19
C LEU A 272 -12.44 -26.95 -43.04
N TRP A 273 -13.69 -27.34 -42.80
CA TRP A 273 -14.44 -28.28 -43.63
C TRP A 273 -14.55 -27.79 -45.05
N PHE A 274 -14.89 -26.52 -45.25
CA PHE A 274 -14.95 -25.89 -46.57
C PHE A 274 -13.59 -25.88 -47.31
N VAL A 275 -12.51 -25.53 -46.61
CA VAL A 275 -11.14 -25.46 -47.18
C VAL A 275 -10.66 -26.84 -47.61
N HIS A 276 -10.93 -27.90 -46.82
CA HIS A 276 -10.41 -29.23 -47.09
C HIS A 276 -11.29 -30.08 -48.05
N GLN A 277 -12.61 -29.97 -47.94
CA GLN A 277 -13.55 -30.80 -48.70
C GLN A 277 -14.43 -30.06 -49.67
N ARG A 278 -14.32 -28.71 -49.75
CA ARG A 278 -15.21 -27.86 -50.58
C ARG A 278 -16.69 -27.98 -50.19
N LYS A 279 -16.96 -28.52 -49.02
CA LYS A 279 -18.32 -28.72 -48.47
C LYS A 279 -18.45 -27.82 -47.21
N GLY A 280 -19.68 -27.64 -46.74
CA GLY A 280 -19.90 -26.85 -45.49
C GLY A 280 -20.06 -25.33 -45.69
N ARG A 281 -20.36 -24.87 -46.91
CA ARG A 281 -20.59 -23.44 -47.23
C ARG A 281 -21.73 -22.84 -46.40
N MET A 282 -22.84 -23.55 -46.26
CA MET A 282 -24.00 -23.05 -45.49
C MET A 282 -23.72 -22.95 -44.00
N PRO A 283 -23.18 -23.95 -43.29
CA PRO A 283 -22.77 -23.82 -41.91
C PRO A 283 -21.75 -22.68 -41.68
N LEU A 284 -20.79 -22.52 -42.58
CA LEU A 284 -19.82 -21.41 -42.51
C LEU A 284 -20.52 -20.06 -42.53
N ILE A 285 -21.47 -19.84 -43.48
CA ILE A 285 -22.20 -18.57 -43.56
C ILE A 285 -23.04 -18.35 -42.30
N ILE A 286 -23.75 -19.35 -41.83
CA ILE A 286 -24.62 -19.26 -40.65
C ILE A 286 -23.79 -18.93 -39.38
N PHE A 287 -22.73 -19.69 -39.09
CA PHE A 287 -21.93 -19.45 -37.91
C PHE A 287 -21.15 -18.14 -38.01
N SER A 288 -20.65 -17.76 -39.20
CA SER A 288 -20.00 -16.46 -39.38
C SER A 288 -20.95 -15.30 -39.13
N LEU A 289 -22.20 -15.40 -39.64
CA LEU A 289 -23.22 -14.39 -39.39
C LEU A 289 -23.59 -14.30 -37.91
N LEU A 290 -23.75 -15.44 -37.22
CA LEU A 290 -24.01 -15.48 -35.80
C LEU A 290 -22.86 -14.88 -35.00
N PHE A 291 -21.61 -15.17 -35.38
CA PHE A 291 -20.43 -14.61 -34.73
C PHE A 291 -20.37 -13.08 -34.90
N VAL A 292 -20.49 -12.59 -36.14
CA VAL A 292 -20.50 -11.14 -36.41
C VAL A 292 -21.65 -10.46 -35.69
N SER A 293 -22.84 -11.08 -35.70
CA SER A 293 -24.03 -10.54 -35.02
C SER A 293 -23.82 -10.50 -33.49
N SER A 294 -23.23 -11.54 -32.90
CA SER A 294 -22.98 -11.57 -31.45
C SER A 294 -21.99 -10.48 -30.98
N ILE A 295 -20.93 -10.24 -31.78
CA ILE A 295 -19.99 -9.14 -31.53
C ILE A 295 -20.66 -7.78 -31.77
N GLY A 296 -21.39 -7.66 -32.90
CA GLY A 296 -22.09 -6.40 -33.26
C GLY A 296 -23.13 -5.99 -32.22
N LEU A 297 -23.94 -6.93 -31.73
CA LEU A 297 -24.93 -6.66 -30.67
C LEU A 297 -24.26 -6.15 -29.39
N ARG A 298 -23.11 -6.67 -29.05
CA ARG A 298 -22.35 -6.20 -27.85
C ARG A 298 -21.79 -4.80 -27.97
N GLN A 299 -21.55 -4.31 -29.24
CA GLN A 299 -21.03 -2.98 -29.51
C GLN A 299 -22.12 -1.91 -29.70
N ILE A 300 -23.37 -2.32 -29.88
CA ILE A 300 -24.49 -1.40 -30.10
C ILE A 300 -25.04 -0.98 -28.75
N GLU A 301 -24.64 0.18 -28.27
CA GLU A 301 -25.06 0.74 -26.97
C GLU A 301 -26.57 0.95 -26.83
N THR A 302 -27.27 1.20 -27.91
CA THR A 302 -28.73 1.47 -27.89
C THR A 302 -29.56 0.30 -27.33
N ILE A 303 -29.09 -0.94 -27.50
CA ILE A 303 -29.83 -2.12 -27.05
C ILE A 303 -29.74 -2.25 -25.49
N PRO A 304 -28.53 -2.30 -24.86
CA PRO A 304 -28.47 -2.37 -23.42
C PRO A 304 -29.09 -1.13 -22.75
N GLN A 305 -28.93 0.08 -23.32
CA GLN A 305 -29.62 1.28 -22.83
C GLN A 305 -31.14 1.16 -22.88
N SER A 306 -31.69 0.52 -23.92
CA SER A 306 -33.11 0.28 -24.02
C SER A 306 -33.59 -0.76 -22.97
N LEU A 307 -32.84 -1.83 -22.80
CA LEU A 307 -33.12 -2.83 -21.77
C LEU A 307 -33.06 -2.22 -20.38
N ASP A 308 -32.05 -1.41 -20.09
CA ASP A 308 -31.94 -0.67 -18.84
C ASP A 308 -33.16 0.22 -18.61
N ARG A 309 -33.48 1.06 -19.59
CA ARG A 309 -34.59 2.01 -19.50
C ARG A 309 -35.97 1.36 -19.33
N PHE A 310 -36.24 0.23 -19.97
CA PHE A 310 -37.57 -0.38 -19.98
C PHE A 310 -37.73 -1.52 -18.97
N ILE A 311 -36.65 -2.17 -18.55
CA ILE A 311 -36.69 -3.33 -17.64
C ILE A 311 -36.13 -2.97 -16.27
N VAL A 312 -34.93 -2.35 -16.20
CA VAL A 312 -34.25 -2.08 -14.94
C VAL A 312 -34.79 -0.82 -14.26
N GLN A 313 -34.79 0.32 -14.98
CA GLN A 313 -35.17 1.61 -14.42
C GLN A 313 -36.59 1.70 -13.83
N PRO A 314 -37.62 0.97 -14.32
CA PRO A 314 -38.94 1.01 -13.67
C PRO A 314 -38.96 0.41 -12.26
N ASN A 315 -38.06 -0.54 -11.96
CA ASN A 315 -37.97 -1.19 -10.64
C ASN A 315 -36.51 -1.54 -10.31
N PRO A 316 -35.61 -0.56 -10.17
CA PRO A 316 -34.16 -0.78 -10.10
C PRO A 316 -33.77 -1.60 -8.87
N VAL A 317 -34.33 -1.29 -7.70
CA VAL A 317 -34.03 -2.03 -6.47
C VAL A 317 -34.39 -3.51 -6.59
N LYS A 318 -35.52 -3.84 -7.24
CA LYS A 318 -35.92 -5.23 -7.42
C LYS A 318 -35.04 -5.97 -8.42
N SER A 319 -34.69 -5.30 -9.52
CA SER A 319 -33.91 -5.90 -10.60
C SER A 319 -32.45 -6.11 -10.19
N GLU A 320 -31.88 -5.19 -9.41
CA GLU A 320 -30.46 -5.19 -9.05
C GLU A 320 -30.20 -5.68 -7.62
N ARG A 321 -31.23 -6.08 -6.87
CA ARG A 321 -31.12 -6.45 -5.45
C ARG A 321 -29.99 -7.43 -5.17
N ALA A 322 -29.97 -8.57 -5.88
CA ALA A 322 -28.98 -9.62 -5.66
C ALA A 322 -27.54 -9.16 -6.00
N HIS A 323 -27.42 -8.27 -6.98
CA HIS A 323 -26.13 -7.72 -7.39
C HIS A 323 -25.60 -6.71 -6.37
N MET A 324 -26.48 -5.85 -5.85
CA MET A 324 -26.14 -4.93 -4.76
C MET A 324 -25.77 -5.66 -3.47
N GLU A 325 -26.53 -6.69 -3.07
CA GLU A 325 -26.19 -7.53 -1.93
C GLU A 325 -24.80 -8.16 -2.10
N GLY A 326 -24.52 -8.68 -3.29
CA GLY A 326 -23.21 -9.24 -3.63
C GLY A 326 -22.07 -8.21 -3.59
N ASN A 327 -22.28 -7.01 -4.13
CA ASN A 327 -21.32 -5.93 -4.06
C ASN A 327 -21.04 -5.46 -2.62
N ILE A 328 -22.10 -5.31 -1.81
CA ILE A 328 -21.97 -4.90 -0.40
C ILE A 328 -21.13 -5.93 0.36
N ASP A 329 -21.50 -7.20 0.28
CA ASP A 329 -20.79 -8.29 0.96
C ASP A 329 -19.34 -8.42 0.50
N ALA A 330 -19.09 -8.36 -0.82
CA ALA A 330 -17.76 -8.41 -1.39
C ALA A 330 -16.88 -7.23 -0.92
N THR A 331 -17.44 -6.02 -0.89
CA THR A 331 -16.70 -4.81 -0.49
C THR A 331 -16.38 -4.85 1.01
N LEU A 332 -17.36 -5.18 1.86
CA LEU A 332 -17.11 -5.30 3.30
C LEU A 332 -16.03 -6.35 3.61
N LYS A 333 -16.04 -7.49 2.91
CA LYS A 333 -15.00 -8.51 3.05
C LYS A 333 -13.65 -8.04 2.54
N ALA A 334 -13.61 -7.36 1.39
CA ALA A 334 -12.37 -6.92 0.76
C ALA A 334 -11.63 -5.87 1.58
N TYR A 335 -12.34 -5.02 2.32
CA TYR A 335 -11.78 -3.95 3.17
C TYR A 335 -11.72 -4.31 4.66
N ASP A 336 -11.98 -5.57 5.05
CA ASP A 336 -11.99 -6.04 6.45
C ASP A 336 -12.99 -5.29 7.34
N LEU A 337 -14.20 -5.08 6.82
CA LEU A 337 -15.25 -4.28 7.46
C LEU A 337 -16.42 -5.15 7.97
N THR A 338 -16.34 -6.47 7.87
CA THR A 338 -17.43 -7.39 8.26
C THR A 338 -17.64 -7.48 9.77
N ASN A 339 -16.60 -7.18 10.56
CA ASN A 339 -16.60 -7.32 12.02
C ASN A 339 -16.75 -5.99 12.75
N ILE A 340 -17.31 -4.97 12.11
CA ILE A 340 -17.57 -3.68 12.74
C ILE A 340 -18.72 -3.84 13.75
N ILE A 341 -18.49 -3.32 14.95
CA ILE A 341 -19.48 -3.29 16.00
C ILE A 341 -20.16 -1.92 15.98
N ASN A 342 -21.49 -1.92 15.84
CA ASN A 342 -22.26 -0.69 15.91
C ASN A 342 -22.89 -0.58 17.31
N ILE A 343 -22.71 0.57 17.96
CA ILE A 343 -23.30 0.92 19.24
C ILE A 343 -24.19 2.14 19.04
N ASP A 344 -25.49 1.97 19.30
CA ASP A 344 -26.44 3.07 19.18
C ASP A 344 -26.46 3.90 20.47
N ILE A 345 -26.09 5.19 20.37
CA ILE A 345 -26.11 6.14 21.48
C ILE A 345 -27.33 7.03 21.35
N THR A 346 -28.18 7.01 22.37
CA THR A 346 -29.20 8.02 22.54
C THR A 346 -28.57 9.17 23.34
N PRO A 347 -28.36 10.34 22.73
CA PRO A 347 -27.74 11.48 23.40
C PRO A 347 -28.46 11.83 24.70
N GLY A 348 -27.68 12.02 25.78
CA GLY A 348 -28.16 12.46 27.09
C GLY A 348 -28.21 13.97 27.20
N LEU A 349 -28.61 14.45 28.36
CA LEU A 349 -28.47 15.85 28.70
C LEU A 349 -27.00 16.16 29.01
N PRO A 350 -26.36 17.14 28.38
CA PRO A 350 -24.93 17.44 28.54
C PRO A 350 -24.48 17.65 29.98
N ASP A 351 -25.36 18.14 30.84
CA ASP A 351 -25.10 18.46 32.25
C ASP A 351 -24.99 17.22 33.16
N GLU A 352 -25.54 16.07 32.74
CA GLU A 352 -25.45 14.81 33.52
C GLU A 352 -24.05 14.17 33.32
N ASP A 353 -23.47 14.29 32.16
CA ASP A 353 -22.25 13.62 31.80
C ASP A 353 -20.97 14.35 32.28
N VAL A 354 -21.01 15.69 32.38
CA VAL A 354 -19.84 16.51 32.83
C VAL A 354 -19.56 16.36 34.32
N LEU A 355 -20.53 15.90 35.10
CA LEU A 355 -20.37 15.64 36.55
C LEU A 355 -19.70 14.31 36.85
N ASP A 356 -19.41 13.49 35.82
CA ASP A 356 -18.82 12.19 35.99
C ASP A 356 -17.37 12.32 36.48
N PRO A 357 -17.00 11.71 37.62
CA PRO A 357 -15.62 11.65 38.09
C PRO A 357 -14.66 10.99 37.09
N GLU A 358 -15.17 10.11 36.20
CA GLU A 358 -14.38 9.48 35.15
C GLU A 358 -13.86 10.50 34.14
N LEU A 359 -14.65 11.52 33.76
CA LEU A 359 -14.18 12.56 32.83
C LEU A 359 -12.90 13.22 33.34
N ARG A 360 -12.81 13.52 34.64
CA ARG A 360 -11.59 14.10 35.23
C ARG A 360 -10.38 13.18 35.15
N SER A 361 -10.61 11.87 35.16
CA SER A 361 -9.52 10.90 35.02
C SER A 361 -8.97 10.83 33.60
N HIS A 362 -9.73 11.28 32.59
CA HIS A 362 -9.33 11.30 31.18
C HIS A 362 -8.63 12.60 30.73
N LEU A 363 -8.73 13.67 31.53
CA LEU A 363 -8.21 14.99 31.13
C LEU A 363 -6.72 15.02 30.82
N TYR A 364 -5.92 14.18 31.51
CA TYR A 364 -4.47 14.17 31.32
C TYR A 364 -4.03 13.50 30.01
N ASN A 365 -4.98 12.92 29.23
CA ASN A 365 -4.72 12.30 27.94
C ASN A 365 -5.36 13.07 26.75
N ILE A 366 -6.10 14.15 26.99
CA ILE A 366 -6.66 14.94 25.90
C ILE A 366 -5.52 15.66 25.17
N PRO A 367 -5.27 15.37 23.88
CA PRO A 367 -4.10 15.90 23.17
C PRO A 367 -4.30 17.38 22.78
N VAL A 368 -4.02 18.29 23.68
CA VAL A 368 -4.11 19.74 23.43
C VAL A 368 -2.91 20.28 22.64
N TRP A 369 -1.85 19.50 22.47
CA TRP A 369 -0.78 19.82 21.52
C TRP A 369 -0.96 19.04 20.23
N ASP A 370 -1.23 19.80 19.15
CA ASP A 370 -1.36 19.21 17.82
C ASP A 370 0.03 18.87 17.25
N PRO A 371 0.28 17.62 16.88
CA PRO A 371 1.57 17.21 16.30
C PRO A 371 2.01 18.05 15.10
N GLU A 372 1.08 18.55 14.30
CA GLU A 372 1.37 19.40 13.13
C GLU A 372 2.03 20.75 13.51
N PHE A 373 1.87 21.21 14.75
CA PHE A 373 2.52 22.44 15.25
C PHE A 373 3.74 22.18 16.14
N LEU A 374 3.87 20.95 16.64
CA LEU A 374 4.97 20.57 17.51
C LEU A 374 6.30 20.45 16.78
N ASP A 375 6.29 20.16 15.50
CA ASP A 375 7.49 20.07 14.66
C ASP A 375 8.30 21.39 14.75
N ASP A 376 7.67 22.53 14.45
CA ASP A 376 8.29 23.85 14.59
C ASP A 376 8.79 24.13 16.01
N VAL A 377 8.01 23.74 17.02
CA VAL A 377 8.35 23.93 18.44
C VAL A 377 9.57 23.10 18.82
N TYR A 378 9.61 21.82 18.43
CA TYR A 378 10.73 20.92 18.72
C TYR A 378 11.99 21.38 18.00
N GLN A 379 11.87 21.80 16.75
CA GLN A 379 13.01 22.31 16.00
C GLN A 379 13.62 23.55 16.65
N GLN A 380 12.82 24.48 17.16
CA GLN A 380 13.30 25.70 17.79
C GLN A 380 13.86 25.47 19.21
N LEU A 381 13.20 24.62 20.01
CA LEU A 381 13.57 24.43 21.42
C LEU A 381 14.60 23.32 21.62
N GLN A 382 14.63 22.31 20.75
CA GLN A 382 15.43 21.11 20.90
C GLN A 382 16.30 20.78 19.70
N GLY A 383 16.32 21.64 18.69
CA GLY A 383 17.22 21.53 17.53
C GLY A 383 18.69 21.80 17.85
N ILE A 384 19.10 21.95 19.08
CA ILE A 384 20.41 22.19 19.75
C ILE A 384 21.62 22.45 18.81
N ARG A 385 21.70 21.78 17.68
CA ARG A 385 22.73 21.95 16.66
C ARG A 385 22.04 22.24 15.31
N PRO A 386 22.65 23.06 14.43
CA PRO A 386 22.04 23.47 13.16
C PRO A 386 21.70 22.31 12.22
N TYR A 387 22.43 21.20 12.31
CA TYR A 387 22.26 20.00 11.48
C TYR A 387 21.31 18.96 12.08
N TYR A 388 20.73 19.16 13.25
CA TYR A 388 19.66 18.31 13.78
C TYR A 388 18.30 18.78 13.28
N HIS A 389 17.51 17.81 12.89
CA HIS A 389 16.18 18.02 12.32
C HIS A 389 15.20 17.01 12.90
N PHE A 390 13.95 17.45 13.08
CA PHE A 390 12.82 16.59 13.39
C PHE A 390 11.99 16.47 12.15
N THR A 391 11.83 15.26 11.60
CA THR A 391 11.15 15.04 10.33
C THR A 391 9.63 14.99 10.51
N ASP A 392 9.19 14.41 11.64
CA ASP A 392 7.78 14.26 11.99
C ASP A 392 7.63 14.20 13.52
N VAL A 393 6.39 14.38 14.00
CA VAL A 393 6.02 14.21 15.42
C VAL A 393 5.00 13.10 15.53
N ASP A 394 5.43 12.00 16.11
CA ASP A 394 4.62 10.82 16.36
C ASP A 394 3.78 10.95 17.64
N VAL A 395 2.64 10.29 17.64
CA VAL A 395 1.79 10.14 18.81
C VAL A 395 1.79 8.69 19.27
N ASP A 396 2.16 8.46 20.52
CA ASP A 396 2.17 7.11 21.11
C ASP A 396 1.71 7.16 22.58
N ARG A 397 1.75 6.06 23.27
CA ARG A 397 1.41 5.92 24.69
C ARG A 397 2.52 5.20 25.45
N TYR A 398 2.78 5.66 26.65
CA TYR A 398 3.77 5.10 27.57
C TYR A 398 3.22 5.00 28.99
N MET A 399 3.70 4.00 29.74
CA MET A 399 3.41 3.91 31.18
C MET A 399 4.29 4.88 31.93
N ILE A 400 3.72 5.98 32.40
CA ILE A 400 4.41 7.06 33.12
C ILE A 400 3.86 7.14 34.55
N ASN A 401 4.70 6.94 35.54
CA ASN A 401 4.29 6.92 36.94
C ASN A 401 3.10 5.99 37.25
N GLY A 402 3.03 4.83 36.57
CA GLY A 402 1.94 3.86 36.70
C GLY A 402 0.63 4.23 36.03
N ARG A 403 0.63 5.25 35.14
CA ARG A 403 -0.51 5.64 34.29
C ARG A 403 -0.15 5.52 32.84
N LEU A 404 -1.12 5.13 32.00
CA LEU A 404 -0.97 5.15 30.56
C LEU A 404 -1.19 6.57 30.06
N GLU A 405 -0.14 7.22 29.60
CA GLU A 405 -0.18 8.59 29.11
C GLU A 405 0.10 8.68 27.62
N GLN A 406 -0.65 9.54 26.93
CA GLN A 406 -0.40 9.86 25.53
C GLN A 406 0.75 10.85 25.42
N VAL A 407 1.69 10.54 24.55
CA VAL A 407 2.97 11.25 24.42
C VAL A 407 3.19 11.63 22.95
N ASN A 408 3.68 12.84 22.75
CA ASN A 408 4.21 13.25 21.44
C ASN A 408 5.72 13.00 21.41
N LEU A 409 6.19 12.38 20.35
CA LEU A 409 7.57 11.91 20.18
C LEU A 409 8.16 12.42 18.88
N ALA A 410 9.45 12.71 18.85
CA ALA A 410 10.16 12.97 17.60
C ALA A 410 11.61 12.49 17.67
N ALA A 411 12.07 11.83 16.61
CA ALA A 411 13.46 11.44 16.47
C ALA A 411 14.31 12.65 16.07
N ARG A 412 15.45 12.85 16.74
CA ARG A 412 16.41 13.90 16.35
C ARG A 412 17.35 13.33 15.30
N GLU A 413 16.99 13.50 14.04
CA GLU A 413 17.79 13.03 12.91
C GLU A 413 18.83 14.06 12.46
N THR A 414 19.78 13.64 11.64
CA THR A 414 20.77 14.54 11.05
C THR A 414 20.33 14.94 9.66
N ASN A 415 20.30 16.23 9.38
CA ASN A 415 20.14 16.76 8.02
C ASN A 415 21.41 17.51 7.59
N ILE A 416 22.25 16.85 6.82
CA ILE A 416 23.53 17.41 6.37
C ILE A 416 23.39 18.63 5.45
N ARG A 417 22.21 18.84 4.84
CA ARG A 417 21.92 20.04 4.00
C ARG A 417 21.80 21.31 4.83
N LEU A 418 21.58 21.18 6.13
CA LEU A 418 21.53 22.31 7.07
C LEU A 418 22.92 22.75 7.55
N LEU A 419 23.98 22.00 7.21
CA LEU A 419 25.36 22.46 7.45
C LEU A 419 25.69 23.67 6.58
N PRO A 420 26.53 24.62 7.07
CA PRO A 420 27.06 25.68 6.23
C PRO A 420 27.76 25.11 4.99
N GLU A 421 27.63 25.78 3.85
CA GLU A 421 28.16 25.30 2.56
C GLU A 421 29.63 24.87 2.60
N PRO A 422 30.56 25.58 3.27
CA PRO A 422 31.95 25.12 3.38
C PRO A 422 32.14 23.83 4.18
N ALA A 423 31.19 23.51 5.06
CA ALA A 423 31.19 22.30 5.85
C ALA A 423 30.54 21.08 5.14
N GLN A 424 29.87 21.29 4.02
CA GLN A 424 29.26 20.23 3.21
C GLN A 424 30.28 19.51 2.30
N ASN A 425 31.51 19.30 2.78
CA ASN A 425 32.51 18.52 2.05
C ASN A 425 32.32 17.03 2.27
N TRP A 426 32.97 16.22 1.40
CA TRP A 426 32.79 14.75 1.42
C TRP A 426 33.11 14.10 2.76
N GLU A 427 34.20 14.54 3.41
CA GLU A 427 34.65 13.99 4.70
C GLU A 427 33.58 14.22 5.79
N ASN A 428 33.04 15.43 5.87
CA ASN A 428 32.01 15.75 6.84
C ASN A 428 30.72 15.00 6.56
N THR A 429 30.28 14.92 5.30
CA THR A 429 28.98 14.33 4.95
C THR A 429 28.96 12.82 4.99
N HIS A 430 30.12 12.14 4.84
CA HIS A 430 30.19 10.68 4.79
C HIS A 430 30.94 10.04 5.95
N LEU A 431 31.80 10.79 6.66
CA LEU A 431 32.65 10.24 7.70
C LEU A 431 32.37 10.82 9.10
N ARG A 432 31.92 12.08 9.21
CA ARG A 432 31.80 12.79 10.51
C ARG A 432 30.35 13.02 10.96
N TYR A 433 29.51 13.66 10.14
CA TYR A 433 28.10 13.96 10.46
C TYR A 433 27.22 12.80 9.96
N THR A 434 27.40 11.64 10.56
CA THR A 434 26.87 10.40 10.03
C THR A 434 25.55 9.96 10.66
N HIS A 435 25.13 10.53 11.79
CA HIS A 435 23.98 10.04 12.56
C HIS A 435 23.27 11.15 13.32
N GLY A 436 21.99 10.94 13.59
CA GLY A 436 21.19 11.68 14.54
C GLY A 436 21.37 11.14 15.98
N TYR A 437 20.82 11.83 16.97
CA TYR A 437 21.06 11.47 18.35
C TYR A 437 19.84 11.71 19.24
N GLY A 438 19.29 10.63 19.78
CA GLY A 438 18.20 10.67 20.72
C GLY A 438 16.85 11.05 20.11
N ALA A 439 15.91 11.26 20.96
CA ALA A 439 14.57 11.71 20.62
C ALA A 439 14.09 12.73 21.65
N VAL A 440 13.00 13.41 21.36
CA VAL A 440 12.29 14.24 22.31
C VAL A 440 10.92 13.67 22.61
N ALA A 441 10.42 13.89 23.82
CA ALA A 441 9.11 13.41 24.24
C ALA A 441 8.44 14.44 25.14
N THR A 442 7.16 14.74 24.86
CA THR A 442 6.32 15.62 25.67
C THR A 442 4.95 15.01 25.95
N PRO A 443 4.29 15.35 27.08
CA PRO A 443 2.91 14.93 27.29
C PRO A 443 2.00 15.58 26.24
N ALA A 444 1.01 14.83 25.74
CA ALA A 444 0.03 15.35 24.76
C ALA A 444 -0.94 16.38 25.39
N ALA A 445 -1.17 16.31 26.69
CA ALA A 445 -2.18 17.05 27.43
C ALA A 445 -1.61 18.17 28.32
N GLN A 446 -0.55 18.82 27.89
CA GLN A 446 0.08 19.88 28.67
C GLN A 446 -0.57 21.26 28.45
N ASP A 447 -0.89 21.98 29.50
CA ASP A 447 -1.37 23.36 29.47
C ASP A 447 -0.31 24.35 28.98
N GLY A 448 -0.74 25.44 28.31
CA GLY A 448 0.14 26.47 27.75
C GLY A 448 0.72 27.47 28.76
N GLN A 449 0.20 27.54 29.99
CA GLN A 449 0.63 28.52 31.01
C GLN A 449 1.97 28.19 31.66
N THR A 450 2.45 26.95 31.57
CA THR A 450 3.73 26.49 32.09
C THR A 450 4.73 26.30 30.97
N PRO A 451 6.02 26.44 31.19
CA PRO A 451 7.04 26.05 30.24
C PRO A 451 6.80 24.60 29.80
N MET A 452 7.08 24.30 28.52
CA MET A 452 6.88 22.96 28.00
C MET A 452 7.55 21.91 28.86
N HIS A 453 6.76 20.96 29.31
CA HIS A 453 7.24 19.81 30.08
C HIS A 453 7.81 18.76 29.14
N TRP A 454 8.99 18.28 29.43
CA TRP A 454 9.67 17.29 28.64
C TRP A 454 9.87 16.02 29.43
N TYR A 455 9.43 14.89 28.89
CA TYR A 455 9.80 13.59 29.40
C TYR A 455 11.19 13.20 28.92
N LEU A 456 11.53 13.57 27.69
CA LEU A 456 12.85 13.38 27.10
C LEU A 456 13.25 14.64 26.37
N LYS A 457 14.43 15.17 26.66
CA LYS A 457 14.99 16.40 26.09
C LYS A 457 16.49 16.38 26.06
N ASP A 458 17.08 17.38 25.42
CA ASP A 458 18.52 17.64 25.34
C ASP A 458 19.32 16.47 24.75
N LEU A 459 20.63 16.52 24.80
CA LEU A 459 21.49 15.44 24.34
C LEU A 459 22.02 14.59 25.52
N THR A 460 21.75 14.99 26.75
CA THR A 460 22.18 14.30 27.95
C THR A 460 21.14 13.27 28.35
N ILE A 461 21.56 12.03 28.45
CA ILE A 461 20.76 10.91 28.95
C ILE A 461 20.80 11.02 30.51
N SER A 462 20.04 11.95 31.10
CA SER A 462 19.99 12.04 32.56
C SER A 462 18.91 11.15 33.13
N SER A 463 19.24 10.38 34.14
CA SER A 463 18.39 9.44 34.86
C SER A 463 17.25 10.05 35.69
N ASN A 464 16.97 11.33 35.53
CA ASN A 464 15.93 12.05 36.31
C ASN A 464 14.60 12.19 35.55
N THR A 465 14.46 11.55 34.43
CA THR A 465 13.24 11.61 33.60
C THR A 465 12.43 10.33 33.77
N THR A 466 11.16 10.44 33.56
CA THR A 466 10.19 9.34 33.63
C THR A 466 10.42 8.27 32.54
N PHE A 467 11.16 8.62 31.49
CA PHE A 467 11.71 7.68 30.51
C PHE A 467 13.06 7.15 31.02
N ASP A 468 13.26 5.83 30.91
CA ASP A 468 14.56 5.24 31.15
C ASP A 468 15.60 5.78 30.18
N ALA A 469 16.86 5.89 30.63
CA ALA A 469 17.96 6.30 29.76
C ALA A 469 18.13 5.32 28.60
N ILE A 470 18.20 5.84 27.38
CA ILE A 470 18.41 5.02 26.19
C ILE A 470 19.88 4.62 26.10
N GLU A 471 20.19 3.32 26.17
CA GLU A 471 21.59 2.84 26.12
C GLU A 471 22.29 3.19 24.79
N ARG A 472 21.54 3.16 23.65
CA ARG A 472 22.01 3.47 22.31
C ARG A 472 21.04 4.42 21.60
N PRO A 473 21.23 5.73 21.80
CA PRO A 473 20.36 6.75 21.23
C PRO A 473 20.72 7.16 19.80
N ASP A 474 21.83 6.61 19.24
CA ASP A 474 22.32 6.98 17.91
C ASP A 474 21.35 6.54 16.81
N ILE A 475 21.04 7.43 15.86
CA ILE A 475 20.12 7.19 14.75
C ILE A 475 20.89 7.24 13.44
N TYR A 476 21.29 6.07 12.95
CA TYR A 476 21.96 5.93 11.65
C TYR A 476 20.95 5.72 10.53
N TYR A 477 19.78 5.20 10.83
CA TYR A 477 18.69 4.90 9.92
C TYR A 477 17.40 5.58 10.39
N GLY A 478 16.79 6.37 9.53
CA GLY A 478 15.61 7.17 9.86
C GLY A 478 14.82 7.57 8.63
N GLU A 479 14.00 8.59 8.76
CA GLU A 479 13.15 9.08 7.68
C GLU A 479 13.86 10.09 6.77
N GLU A 480 14.95 10.71 7.25
CA GLU A 480 15.73 11.64 6.44
C GLU A 480 16.44 10.95 5.28
N ASN A 481 16.52 11.66 4.14
CA ASN A 481 17.25 11.19 2.96
C ASN A 481 18.75 11.47 3.13
N LEU A 482 19.41 10.59 3.84
CA LEU A 482 20.84 10.68 4.10
C LEU A 482 21.66 9.97 3.03
N ASN A 483 22.81 10.55 2.70
CA ASN A 483 23.84 9.89 1.88
C ASN A 483 24.37 8.62 2.58
N TYR A 484 25.15 7.82 1.85
CA TYR A 484 25.87 6.73 2.50
C TYR A 484 26.84 7.27 3.57
N ALA A 485 27.08 6.48 4.61
CA ALA A 485 28.06 6.79 5.64
C ALA A 485 29.08 5.66 5.79
N ILE A 486 30.31 6.01 6.14
CA ILE A 486 31.39 5.04 6.36
C ILE A 486 31.84 5.10 7.81
N VAL A 487 31.51 4.08 8.56
CA VAL A 487 31.79 3.97 9.99
C VAL A 487 32.12 2.51 10.37
N PRO A 488 32.99 2.30 11.40
CA PRO A 488 33.88 3.24 12.03
C PRO A 488 34.95 3.73 11.04
N ASN A 489 35.54 4.87 11.30
CA ASN A 489 36.65 5.43 10.51
C ASN A 489 37.71 6.04 11.44
N LYS A 490 38.78 6.66 10.89
CA LYS A 490 39.87 7.27 11.69
C LYS A 490 39.52 8.62 12.30
N LEU A 491 38.38 9.21 11.90
CA LEU A 491 37.95 10.51 12.36
C LEU A 491 36.94 10.34 13.48
N ASP A 492 36.89 11.30 14.38
CA ASP A 492 35.87 11.36 15.43
C ASP A 492 34.53 11.75 14.83
N LEU A 493 33.46 11.03 15.21
CA LEU A 493 32.11 11.34 14.82
C LEU A 493 31.64 12.60 15.54
N VAL A 494 30.87 13.43 14.85
CA VAL A 494 30.32 14.68 15.39
C VAL A 494 28.85 14.46 15.75
N GLY A 495 28.47 15.02 16.88
CA GLY A 495 27.05 15.03 17.30
C GLY A 495 26.80 14.44 18.67
N ILE A 496 27.80 13.88 19.33
CA ILE A 496 27.66 13.32 20.67
C ILE A 496 28.13 14.34 21.68
N PRO A 497 27.33 14.62 22.76
CA PRO A 497 27.80 15.40 23.88
C PRO A 497 28.80 14.56 24.67
N SER A 498 30.07 14.82 24.55
CA SER A 498 31.02 14.28 25.55
C SER A 498 31.20 15.28 26.68
N ALA A 499 30.96 14.85 27.90
CA ALA A 499 31.35 15.60 29.09
C ALA A 499 32.88 15.68 29.22
N ASP A 500 33.59 14.74 28.58
CA ASP A 500 35.05 14.72 28.48
C ASP A 500 35.45 14.85 27.00
N GLU A 501 36.17 15.92 26.67
CA GLU A 501 36.70 16.18 25.30
C GLU A 501 37.67 15.11 24.77
N GLN A 502 37.91 14.02 25.47
CA GLN A 502 38.89 12.97 25.14
C GLN A 502 38.27 11.61 24.73
N SER A 503 36.98 11.41 24.79
CA SER A 503 36.41 10.15 24.33
C SER A 503 36.11 10.20 22.80
N SER A 504 36.99 9.58 22.01
CA SER A 504 36.71 9.29 20.58
C SER A 504 35.53 8.31 20.49
N PHE A 505 34.41 8.78 19.98
CA PHE A 505 33.25 7.92 19.77
C PHE A 505 33.23 7.42 18.33
N ASN A 506 33.02 6.13 18.18
CA ASN A 506 32.94 5.51 16.87
C ASN A 506 31.81 4.47 16.85
N TYR A 507 31.30 4.14 15.66
CA TYR A 507 30.25 3.19 15.46
C TYR A 507 30.67 1.78 15.93
N THR A 508 29.88 1.18 16.81
CA THR A 508 30.10 -0.17 17.34
C THR A 508 29.04 -1.18 16.87
N GLY A 509 28.15 -0.75 15.98
CA GLY A 509 27.05 -1.56 15.49
C GLY A 509 27.48 -2.61 14.45
N ARG A 510 26.57 -3.51 14.13
CA ARG A 510 26.75 -4.57 13.14
C ARG A 510 26.21 -4.18 11.76
N GLY A 511 25.47 -3.06 11.64
CA GLY A 511 24.88 -2.62 10.39
C GLY A 511 25.88 -2.21 9.32
N GLY A 512 25.41 -2.14 8.09
CA GLY A 512 26.21 -1.78 6.93
C GLY A 512 27.10 -2.90 6.40
N VAL A 513 27.64 -2.73 5.21
CA VAL A 513 28.48 -3.72 4.52
C VAL A 513 29.96 -3.45 4.78
N PRO A 514 30.76 -4.43 5.23
CA PRO A 514 32.19 -4.21 5.49
C PRO A 514 32.96 -3.80 4.22
N ILE A 515 33.87 -2.81 4.35
CA ILE A 515 34.79 -2.36 3.30
C ILE A 515 36.19 -2.92 3.61
N SER A 516 36.32 -4.23 3.78
CA SER A 516 37.53 -4.87 4.32
C SER A 516 38.67 -5.07 3.31
N SER A 517 38.43 -4.86 2.01
CA SER A 517 39.43 -5.10 0.98
C SER A 517 39.45 -3.99 -0.09
N LEU A 518 40.56 -3.86 -0.78
CA LEU A 518 40.71 -2.91 -1.88
C LEU A 518 39.67 -3.16 -2.99
N PHE A 519 39.37 -4.42 -3.25
CA PHE A 519 38.33 -4.80 -4.23
C PHE A 519 36.92 -4.30 -3.81
N ARG A 520 36.54 -4.52 -2.54
CA ARG A 520 35.27 -3.98 -2.01
C ARG A 520 35.22 -2.46 -2.07
N LYS A 521 36.32 -1.81 -1.70
CA LYS A 521 36.46 -0.37 -1.76
C LYS A 521 36.29 0.18 -3.18
N LEU A 522 36.86 -0.50 -4.18
CA LEU A 522 36.68 -0.18 -5.59
C LEU A 522 35.23 -0.36 -6.03
N LEU A 523 34.58 -1.49 -5.71
CA LEU A 523 33.19 -1.73 -6.09
C LEU A 523 32.24 -0.72 -5.46
N PHE A 524 32.44 -0.35 -4.19
CA PHE A 524 31.61 0.68 -3.55
C PHE A 524 31.83 2.06 -4.16
N ALA A 525 33.07 2.42 -4.53
CA ALA A 525 33.36 3.66 -5.24
C ALA A 525 32.63 3.71 -6.60
N LEU A 526 32.58 2.61 -7.32
CA LEU A 526 31.83 2.48 -8.57
C LEU A 526 30.31 2.50 -8.33
N TYR A 527 29.82 1.80 -7.31
CA TYR A 527 28.39 1.74 -6.96
C TYR A 527 27.83 3.12 -6.60
N PHE A 528 28.54 3.86 -5.72
CA PHE A 528 28.15 5.21 -5.32
C PHE A 528 28.55 6.27 -6.33
N ARG A 529 29.36 5.90 -7.36
CA ARG A 529 29.94 6.83 -8.34
C ARG A 529 30.75 7.93 -7.65
N ASP A 530 31.55 7.54 -6.66
CA ASP A 530 32.29 8.43 -5.79
C ASP A 530 33.73 7.93 -5.61
N GLU A 531 34.64 8.60 -6.31
CA GLU A 531 36.08 8.28 -6.33
C GLU A 531 36.76 8.59 -4.99
N GLN A 532 36.23 9.57 -4.21
CA GLN A 532 36.82 9.96 -2.93
C GLN A 532 36.78 8.80 -1.93
N LEU A 533 35.76 7.96 -2.00
CA LEU A 533 35.66 6.73 -1.22
C LEU A 533 36.88 5.82 -1.46
N PHE A 534 37.33 5.67 -2.72
CA PHE A 534 38.47 4.82 -3.04
C PHE A 534 39.79 5.38 -2.51
N PHE A 535 40.02 6.68 -2.65
CA PHE A 535 41.28 7.32 -2.27
C PHE A 535 41.39 7.73 -0.80
N SER A 536 40.31 7.77 -0.05
CA SER A 536 40.31 8.19 1.35
C SER A 536 41.21 7.29 2.23
N VAL A 537 42.10 7.94 2.96
CA VAL A 537 43.03 7.31 3.93
C VAL A 537 42.35 7.09 5.31
N ASN A 538 41.20 7.70 5.52
CA ASN A 538 40.45 7.60 6.78
C ASN A 538 39.59 6.32 6.89
N ILE A 539 39.44 5.58 5.79
CA ILE A 539 38.74 4.30 5.76
C ILE A 539 39.68 3.19 6.19
N THR A 540 39.24 2.41 7.16
CA THR A 540 40.03 1.30 7.75
C THR A 540 39.49 -0.06 7.26
N GLY A 541 40.21 -1.15 7.56
CA GLY A 541 39.73 -2.51 7.28
C GLY A 541 38.48 -2.92 8.06
N ASN A 542 38.17 -2.21 9.14
CA ASN A 542 36.94 -2.45 9.95
C ASN A 542 35.77 -1.55 9.52
N SER A 543 36.00 -0.62 8.60
CA SER A 543 34.96 0.30 8.14
C SER A 543 33.85 -0.42 7.38
N ARG A 544 32.64 0.04 7.57
CA ARG A 544 31.40 -0.45 6.96
C ARG A 544 30.71 0.67 6.20
N ALA A 545 30.17 0.38 5.05
CA ALA A 545 29.31 1.29 4.30
C ALA A 545 27.86 1.12 4.76
N LEU A 546 27.30 2.17 5.34
CA LEU A 546 25.87 2.27 5.67
C LEU A 546 25.17 2.96 4.51
N PHE A 547 24.24 2.31 3.86
CA PHE A 547 23.45 2.86 2.75
C PHE A 547 22.01 2.32 2.77
N HIS A 548 21.14 2.83 1.91
CA HIS A 548 19.69 2.69 2.06
C HIS A 548 19.29 3.06 3.50
N ARG A 549 19.65 4.29 3.89
CA ARG A 549 19.52 4.75 5.26
C ARG A 549 18.12 5.29 5.56
N ASN A 550 17.40 5.78 4.54
CA ASN A 550 15.98 6.07 4.66
C ASN A 550 15.21 4.75 4.84
N ILE A 551 14.40 4.67 5.88
CA ILE A 551 13.72 3.43 6.30
C ILE A 551 12.66 2.98 5.28
N ILE A 552 11.97 3.91 4.64
CA ILE A 552 10.98 3.60 3.59
C ILE A 552 11.67 3.05 2.36
N GLU A 553 12.74 3.71 1.87
CA GLU A 553 13.52 3.22 0.74
C GLU A 553 14.17 1.87 1.04
N ARG A 554 14.66 1.70 2.27
CA ARG A 554 15.26 0.45 2.74
C ARG A 554 14.30 -0.72 2.66
N VAL A 555 13.09 -0.56 3.17
CA VAL A 555 12.05 -1.58 3.13
C VAL A 555 11.56 -1.82 1.71
N LYS A 556 11.37 -0.75 0.93
CA LYS A 556 10.94 -0.83 -0.49
C LYS A 556 11.95 -1.61 -1.36
N GLU A 557 13.26 -1.45 -1.11
CA GLU A 557 14.30 -2.23 -1.81
C GLU A 557 14.26 -3.73 -1.45
N LEU A 558 14.04 -4.04 -0.18
CA LEU A 558 13.88 -5.42 0.28
C LEU A 558 12.60 -6.05 -0.26
N THR A 559 11.45 -5.43 0.01
CA THR A 559 10.11 -5.98 -0.25
C THR A 559 9.27 -5.04 -1.12
N PRO A 560 9.59 -4.88 -2.41
CA PRO A 560 8.88 -3.97 -3.31
C PRO A 560 7.42 -4.36 -3.59
N PHE A 561 6.99 -5.54 -3.12
CA PHE A 561 5.64 -6.06 -3.26
C PHE A 561 4.71 -5.69 -2.10
N LEU A 562 5.22 -5.03 -1.06
CA LEU A 562 4.43 -4.47 0.03
C LEU A 562 4.22 -2.97 -0.16
N ASN A 563 3.03 -2.51 0.10
CA ASN A 563 2.69 -1.10 0.14
C ASN A 563 2.82 -0.57 1.57
N LEU A 564 3.59 0.48 1.76
CA LEU A 564 3.90 1.03 3.09
C LEU A 564 2.99 2.19 3.43
N ASP A 565 2.59 2.28 4.69
CA ASP A 565 1.90 3.44 5.26
C ASP A 565 2.77 4.70 5.16
N HIS A 566 2.13 5.87 5.09
CA HIS A 566 2.82 7.16 5.04
C HIS A 566 3.44 7.59 6.36
N ASP A 567 3.00 7.01 7.47
CA ASP A 567 3.25 7.42 8.84
C ASP A 567 4.05 6.35 9.59
N PRO A 568 5.35 6.15 9.27
CA PRO A 568 6.24 5.39 10.14
C PRO A 568 6.30 6.07 11.50
N TYR A 569 6.51 5.32 12.55
CA TYR A 569 6.59 5.91 13.88
C TYR A 569 7.71 5.32 14.72
N ILE A 570 8.26 6.14 15.62
CA ILE A 570 9.30 5.71 16.52
C ILE A 570 8.73 5.02 17.75
N VAL A 571 9.45 4.00 18.21
CA VAL A 571 9.26 3.37 19.51
C VAL A 571 10.55 3.47 20.29
N ILE A 572 10.48 4.13 21.46
CA ILE A 572 11.61 4.31 22.34
C ILE A 572 11.61 3.19 23.38
N THR A 573 12.68 2.43 23.39
CA THR A 573 12.92 1.41 24.41
C THR A 573 14.14 1.78 25.27
N PRO A 574 14.32 1.21 26.47
CA PRO A 574 15.52 1.48 27.26
C PRO A 574 16.83 1.15 26.56
N LYS A 575 16.79 0.26 25.58
CA LYS A 575 17.99 -0.16 24.84
C LYS A 575 18.26 0.68 23.60
N ARG A 576 17.24 0.97 22.79
CA ARG A 576 17.37 1.55 21.45
C ARG A 576 16.09 2.24 21.00
N ILE A 577 16.22 2.98 19.92
CA ILE A 577 15.10 3.53 19.16
C ILE A 577 14.80 2.60 17.97
N PHE A 578 13.55 2.32 17.75
CA PHE A 578 13.05 1.53 16.62
C PHE A 578 12.03 2.33 15.82
N TRP A 579 11.99 2.07 14.53
CA TRP A 579 10.93 2.52 13.66
C TRP A 579 9.96 1.38 13.42
N VAL A 580 8.68 1.67 13.49
CA VAL A 580 7.63 0.72 13.11
C VAL A 580 6.92 1.27 11.88
N ILE A 581 6.76 0.42 10.87
CA ILE A 581 6.13 0.75 9.60
C ILE A 581 5.00 -0.24 9.36
N ASP A 582 3.81 0.28 9.13
CA ASP A 582 2.69 -0.52 8.68
C ASP A 582 2.81 -0.86 7.20
N ALA A 583 2.54 -2.10 6.84
CA ALA A 583 2.63 -2.53 5.46
C ALA A 583 1.37 -3.29 5.02
N TYR A 584 0.93 -2.97 3.81
CA TYR A 584 -0.30 -3.44 3.21
C TYR A 584 -0.04 -4.42 2.08
N THR A 585 -0.92 -5.41 2.00
CA THR A 585 -1.16 -6.16 0.76
C THR A 585 -2.38 -5.57 0.08
N THR A 586 -2.28 -5.33 -1.20
CA THR A 586 -3.38 -4.78 -2.01
C THR A 586 -3.57 -5.59 -3.28
N SER A 587 -4.76 -5.52 -3.84
CA SER A 587 -5.08 -6.10 -5.15
C SER A 587 -6.20 -5.30 -5.82
N ASN A 588 -6.22 -5.34 -7.17
CA ASN A 588 -7.30 -4.85 -8.00
C ASN A 588 -8.28 -5.95 -8.45
N TRP A 589 -8.05 -7.18 -7.95
CA TRP A 589 -8.67 -8.39 -8.47
C TRP A 589 -9.63 -9.06 -7.48
N TYR A 590 -10.15 -8.34 -6.49
CA TYR A 590 -11.22 -8.87 -5.64
C TYR A 590 -12.57 -8.74 -6.38
N PRO A 591 -13.30 -9.84 -6.66
CA PRO A 591 -14.48 -9.81 -7.51
C PRO A 591 -15.65 -9.04 -6.86
N GLY A 592 -16.22 -8.10 -7.60
CA GLY A 592 -17.39 -7.33 -7.18
C GLY A 592 -17.16 -6.32 -6.05
N SER A 593 -15.94 -6.10 -5.61
CA SER A 593 -15.61 -5.11 -4.58
C SER A 593 -15.39 -3.72 -5.17
N LYS A 594 -15.92 -2.71 -4.53
CA LYS A 594 -15.74 -1.28 -4.87
C LYS A 594 -14.25 -0.93 -4.95
N ARG A 595 -13.87 -0.21 -5.99
CA ARG A 595 -12.52 0.35 -6.12
C ARG A 595 -12.33 1.59 -5.25
N SER A 596 -11.15 1.70 -4.68
CA SER A 596 -10.62 2.87 -3.99
C SER A 596 -9.22 3.16 -4.50
N ALA A 597 -8.66 4.27 -4.06
CA ALA A 597 -7.28 4.62 -4.37
C ALA A 597 -6.64 5.30 -3.16
N ALA A 598 -5.36 5.03 -2.96
CA ALA A 598 -4.55 5.67 -1.93
C ALA A 598 -3.09 5.81 -2.39
N ARG A 599 -2.38 6.71 -1.75
CA ARG A 599 -0.94 6.83 -1.90
C ARG A 599 -0.26 5.87 -0.94
N PHE A 600 0.78 5.23 -1.40
CA PHE A 600 1.61 4.35 -0.60
C PHE A 600 3.09 4.67 -0.85
N ASN A 601 3.94 4.20 0.01
CA ASN A 601 5.40 4.30 -0.16
C ASN A 601 5.93 5.74 -0.37
N ARG A 602 5.19 6.75 0.06
CA ARG A 602 5.44 8.17 -0.24
C ARG A 602 5.45 8.47 -1.75
N ASP A 603 4.75 7.68 -2.54
CA ASP A 603 4.58 7.92 -3.97
C ASP A 603 3.73 9.18 -4.21
N ARG A 604 3.88 9.80 -5.39
CA ARG A 604 3.16 11.04 -5.71
C ARG A 604 1.75 10.79 -6.21
N GLU A 605 1.49 9.61 -6.75
CA GLU A 605 0.23 9.24 -7.39
C GLU A 605 -0.54 8.23 -6.55
N ASP A 606 -1.86 8.36 -6.57
CA ASP A 606 -2.75 7.39 -5.95
C ASP A 606 -2.72 6.08 -6.74
N GLN A 607 -2.60 4.96 -6.02
CA GLN A 607 -2.66 3.63 -6.61
C GLN A 607 -4.05 3.04 -6.41
N PRO A 608 -4.69 2.55 -7.47
CA PRO A 608 -6.01 1.94 -7.34
C PRO A 608 -5.91 0.56 -6.70
N PHE A 609 -6.92 0.19 -5.92
CA PHE A 609 -7.10 -1.15 -5.37
C PHE A 609 -8.57 -1.39 -5.02
N ASN A 610 -8.97 -2.66 -4.91
CA ASN A 610 -10.27 -3.06 -4.40
C ASN A 610 -10.19 -4.16 -3.33
N TYR A 611 -8.98 -4.36 -2.80
CA TYR A 611 -8.67 -5.22 -1.67
C TYR A 611 -7.49 -4.64 -0.91
N ILE A 612 -7.57 -4.56 0.40
CA ILE A 612 -6.49 -4.09 1.26
C ILE A 612 -6.50 -4.81 2.61
N ARG A 613 -5.32 -5.18 3.10
CA ARG A 613 -5.07 -5.71 4.45
C ARG A 613 -3.80 -5.10 5.04
N ASN A 614 -3.83 -4.79 6.32
CA ASN A 614 -2.60 -4.50 7.07
C ASN A 614 -1.96 -5.81 7.51
N SER A 615 -1.26 -6.44 6.59
CA SER A 615 -0.79 -7.82 6.74
C SER A 615 0.55 -7.94 7.44
N VAL A 616 1.35 -6.87 7.47
CA VAL A 616 2.70 -6.90 8.03
C VAL A 616 2.98 -5.66 8.86
N LYS A 617 3.60 -5.85 10.01
CA LYS A 617 4.26 -4.81 10.80
C LYS A 617 5.76 -4.96 10.61
N ILE A 618 6.44 -3.90 10.21
CA ILE A 618 7.87 -3.90 9.92
C ILE A 618 8.56 -3.10 11.01
N VAL A 619 9.61 -3.67 11.58
CA VAL A 619 10.43 -3.01 12.60
C VAL A 619 11.82 -2.78 12.04
N VAL A 620 12.29 -1.54 12.10
CA VAL A 620 13.65 -1.16 11.69
C VAL A 620 14.40 -0.61 12.90
N ASP A 621 15.56 -1.18 13.21
CA ASP A 621 16.44 -0.67 14.26
C ASP A 621 17.13 0.61 13.77
N ALA A 622 16.96 1.72 14.47
CA ALA A 622 17.54 3.00 14.11
C ALA A 622 19.08 3.03 14.16
N PHE A 623 19.70 2.17 14.98
CA PHE A 623 21.14 2.07 15.13
C PHE A 623 21.80 1.12 14.13
N ASP A 624 21.31 -0.13 14.03
CA ASP A 624 21.90 -1.18 13.19
C ASP A 624 21.26 -1.26 11.80
N GLY A 625 20.06 -0.72 11.63
CA GLY A 625 19.30 -0.81 10.38
C GLY A 625 18.84 -2.22 10.06
N SER A 626 18.78 -3.13 11.03
CA SER A 626 18.13 -4.42 10.84
C SER A 626 16.64 -4.23 10.60
N VAL A 627 16.06 -5.10 9.80
CA VAL A 627 14.65 -5.03 9.40
C VAL A 627 13.99 -6.34 9.75
N ASP A 628 12.91 -6.31 10.50
CA ASP A 628 12.11 -7.49 10.85
C ASP A 628 10.68 -7.34 10.33
N TYR A 629 10.15 -8.40 9.72
CA TYR A 629 8.81 -8.44 9.15
C TYR A 629 7.91 -9.36 9.97
N TYR A 630 6.89 -8.80 10.62
CA TYR A 630 5.94 -9.55 11.44
C TYR A 630 4.58 -9.62 10.77
N VAL A 631 4.08 -10.83 10.51
CA VAL A 631 2.75 -11.04 9.91
C VAL A 631 1.68 -10.74 10.95
N SER A 632 0.86 -9.72 10.68
CA SER A 632 -0.21 -9.24 11.56
C SER A 632 -1.60 -9.76 11.19
N ASP A 633 -1.82 -10.16 9.92
CA ASP A 633 -3.08 -10.79 9.48
C ASP A 633 -2.78 -12.13 8.80
N THR A 634 -2.96 -13.21 9.55
CA THR A 634 -2.74 -14.57 9.04
C THR A 634 -3.87 -15.08 8.13
N ARG A 635 -4.99 -14.35 8.03
CA ARG A 635 -6.13 -14.70 7.16
C ARG A 635 -5.96 -14.15 5.74
N ASP A 636 -5.04 -13.22 5.55
CA ASP A 636 -4.79 -12.63 4.23
C ASP A 636 -4.11 -13.66 3.29
N PRO A 637 -4.78 -14.07 2.18
CA PRO A 637 -4.21 -15.03 1.25
C PRO A 637 -2.97 -14.51 0.50
N ILE A 638 -2.84 -13.19 0.31
CA ILE A 638 -1.71 -12.60 -0.41
C ILE A 638 -0.44 -12.73 0.42
N ILE A 639 -0.48 -12.36 1.70
CA ILE A 639 0.70 -12.49 2.56
C ILE A 639 1.06 -13.95 2.79
N GLN A 640 0.08 -14.86 2.86
CA GLN A 640 0.35 -16.28 2.96
C GLN A 640 1.06 -16.80 1.70
N GLY A 641 0.70 -16.33 0.52
CA GLY A 641 1.40 -16.63 -0.73
C GLY A 641 2.88 -16.19 -0.68
N TYR A 642 3.16 -14.97 -0.23
CA TYR A 642 4.53 -14.49 -0.04
C TYR A 642 5.28 -15.25 1.06
N ARG A 643 4.61 -15.62 2.15
CA ARG A 643 5.20 -16.43 3.22
C ARG A 643 5.59 -17.83 2.74
N ASN A 644 4.76 -18.45 1.90
CA ASN A 644 5.07 -19.73 1.27
C ASN A 644 6.26 -19.62 0.30
N ALA A 645 6.35 -18.51 -0.46
CA ALA A 645 7.46 -18.27 -1.37
C ALA A 645 8.78 -17.93 -0.63
N TYR A 646 8.71 -17.22 0.49
CA TYR A 646 9.85 -16.71 1.24
C TYR A 646 9.77 -17.06 2.73
N PRO A 647 9.94 -18.32 3.12
CA PRO A 647 9.73 -18.78 4.51
C PRO A 647 10.64 -18.12 5.55
N SER A 648 11.82 -17.63 5.14
CA SER A 648 12.80 -17.00 6.05
C SER A 648 12.61 -15.50 6.22
N LEU A 649 11.69 -14.87 5.48
CA LEU A 649 11.50 -13.41 5.50
C LEU A 649 10.57 -12.98 6.63
N PHE A 650 9.51 -13.72 6.86
CA PHE A 650 8.42 -13.32 7.76
C PHE A 650 8.46 -14.07 9.09
N LYS A 651 8.25 -13.31 10.16
CA LYS A 651 8.07 -13.81 11.53
C LYS A 651 6.59 -13.74 11.93
N ASP A 652 6.20 -14.56 12.89
CA ASP A 652 4.86 -14.44 13.48
C ASP A 652 4.80 -13.24 14.42
N ILE A 653 3.70 -12.48 14.42
CA ILE A 653 3.51 -11.31 15.27
C ILE A 653 3.67 -11.63 16.76
N GLY A 654 3.28 -12.85 17.18
CA GLY A 654 3.44 -13.31 18.56
C GLY A 654 4.90 -13.45 19.02
N THR A 655 5.87 -13.39 18.09
CA THR A 655 7.31 -13.40 18.42
C THR A 655 7.90 -12.00 18.57
N MET A 656 7.11 -10.96 18.36
CA MET A 656 7.55 -9.56 18.54
C MET A 656 7.84 -9.31 20.03
N PRO A 657 8.95 -8.63 20.35
CA PRO A 657 9.27 -8.27 21.74
C PRO A 657 8.13 -7.45 22.36
N PRO A 658 7.74 -7.72 23.63
CA PRO A 658 6.68 -6.98 24.31
C PRO A 658 6.89 -5.46 24.34
N ALA A 659 8.15 -5.00 24.46
CA ALA A 659 8.51 -3.59 24.38
C ALA A 659 8.22 -2.92 23.04
N LEU A 660 7.94 -3.69 21.99
CA LEU A 660 7.54 -3.18 20.66
C LEU A 660 6.05 -3.45 20.40
N SER A 661 5.56 -4.64 20.77
CA SER A 661 4.17 -5.02 20.51
C SER A 661 3.17 -4.15 21.29
N SER A 662 3.56 -3.65 22.49
CA SER A 662 2.74 -2.72 23.27
C SER A 662 2.54 -1.35 22.61
N HIS A 663 3.36 -1.01 21.63
CA HIS A 663 3.31 0.25 20.87
C HIS A 663 2.64 0.12 19.49
N LEU A 664 2.16 -1.08 19.13
CA LEU A 664 1.44 -1.24 17.86
C LEU A 664 0.15 -0.42 17.88
N ARG A 665 -0.14 0.23 16.74
CA ARG A 665 -1.30 1.10 16.58
C ARG A 665 -2.10 0.73 15.33
N TYR A 666 -3.36 1.19 15.26
CA TYR A 666 -4.15 1.07 14.05
C TYR A 666 -3.63 2.07 12.99
N PRO A 667 -3.37 1.65 11.73
CA PRO A 667 -2.74 2.54 10.75
C PRO A 667 -3.71 3.62 10.24
N LYS A 668 -3.23 4.86 10.12
CA LYS A 668 -4.03 6.02 9.67
C LYS A 668 -4.57 5.85 8.26
N ASP A 669 -3.73 5.46 7.31
CA ASP A 669 -4.12 5.34 5.90
C ASP A 669 -5.17 4.25 5.70
N LEU A 670 -5.03 3.12 6.38
CA LEU A 670 -6.01 2.05 6.32
C LEU A 670 -7.36 2.52 6.88
N PHE A 671 -7.34 3.11 8.07
CA PHE A 671 -8.57 3.54 8.74
C PHE A 671 -9.33 4.57 7.93
N GLY A 672 -8.65 5.60 7.44
CA GLY A 672 -9.28 6.61 6.59
C GLY A 672 -9.86 6.02 5.29
N ASN A 673 -9.20 5.03 4.68
CA ASN A 673 -9.75 4.33 3.51
C ASN A 673 -10.96 3.45 3.87
N GLN A 674 -10.87 2.72 4.97
CA GLN A 674 -11.96 1.89 5.47
C GLN A 674 -13.19 2.73 5.79
N MET A 675 -13.03 3.87 6.46
CA MET A 675 -14.16 4.72 6.84
C MET A 675 -14.80 5.42 5.64
N ARG A 676 -14.04 5.80 4.62
CA ARG A 676 -14.59 6.29 3.34
C ARG A 676 -15.46 5.24 2.64
N ILE A 677 -15.06 3.99 2.67
CA ILE A 677 -15.89 2.89 2.14
C ILE A 677 -17.09 2.65 3.05
N TYR A 678 -16.88 2.54 4.36
CA TYR A 678 -17.93 2.24 5.33
C TYR A 678 -18.99 3.35 5.41
N ALA A 679 -18.63 4.59 5.13
CA ALA A 679 -19.54 5.72 5.08
C ALA A 679 -20.79 5.47 4.22
N ARG A 680 -20.66 4.63 3.21
CA ARG A 680 -21.78 4.19 2.38
C ARG A 680 -22.18 2.73 2.64
N TYR A 681 -21.19 1.84 2.77
CA TYR A 681 -21.39 0.40 2.84
C TYR A 681 -21.88 -0.10 4.22
N HIS A 682 -22.03 0.81 5.20
CA HIS A 682 -22.77 0.49 6.44
C HIS A 682 -24.25 0.24 6.20
N GLN A 683 -24.79 0.74 5.09
CA GLN A 683 -26.16 0.48 4.63
C GLN A 683 -26.19 -0.88 3.93
N THR A 684 -26.51 -1.93 4.69
CA THR A 684 -26.51 -3.31 4.15
C THR A 684 -27.82 -3.70 3.48
N ASP A 685 -28.92 -2.94 3.67
CA ASP A 685 -30.17 -3.12 2.92
C ASP A 685 -30.04 -2.51 1.51
N PRO A 686 -30.25 -3.30 0.44
CA PRO A 686 -30.11 -2.83 -0.93
C PRO A 686 -30.99 -1.63 -1.32
N GLY A 687 -32.17 -1.48 -0.68
CA GLY A 687 -33.03 -0.35 -0.93
C GLY A 687 -32.45 0.95 -0.40
N LEU A 688 -32.05 0.96 0.87
CA LEU A 688 -31.39 2.10 1.51
C LEU A 688 -30.06 2.42 0.84
N PHE A 689 -29.30 1.37 0.45
CA PHE A 689 -28.04 1.51 -0.27
C PHE A 689 -28.21 2.18 -1.64
N TYR A 690 -29.25 1.81 -2.38
CA TYR A 690 -29.56 2.38 -3.69
C TYR A 690 -30.01 3.84 -3.58
N GLU A 691 -30.91 4.14 -2.65
CA GLU A 691 -31.42 5.49 -2.41
C GLU A 691 -30.37 6.42 -1.82
N GLN A 692 -29.29 5.90 -1.25
CA GLN A 692 -28.23 6.64 -0.54
C GLN A 692 -28.79 7.55 0.58
N ALA A 693 -29.96 7.20 1.12
CA ALA A 693 -30.69 8.05 2.05
C ALA A 693 -29.97 8.27 3.38
N GLU A 694 -29.10 7.34 3.75
CA GLU A 694 -28.38 7.34 5.03
C GLU A 694 -26.86 7.42 4.85
N THR A 695 -26.38 7.76 3.67
CA THR A 695 -24.95 7.83 3.38
C THR A 695 -24.27 8.91 4.23
N TRP A 696 -23.16 8.54 4.83
CA TRP A 696 -22.31 9.44 5.59
C TRP A 696 -21.18 10.00 4.71
N ASP A 697 -20.52 11.01 5.23
CA ASP A 697 -19.24 11.55 4.74
C ASP A 697 -18.33 11.77 5.95
N ILE A 698 -17.04 11.85 5.74
CA ILE A 698 -16.12 12.28 6.79
C ILE A 698 -16.46 13.72 7.18
N ALA A 699 -16.51 13.99 8.48
CA ALA A 699 -16.81 15.33 8.96
C ALA A 699 -15.85 16.37 8.39
N LYS A 700 -16.36 17.55 8.11
CA LYS A 700 -15.59 18.67 7.55
C LYS A 700 -15.62 19.88 8.50
N VAL A 701 -14.49 20.59 8.54
CA VAL A 701 -14.35 21.88 9.19
C VAL A 701 -13.78 22.83 8.14
N ASN A 702 -14.50 23.92 7.82
CA ASN A 702 -14.11 24.87 6.77
C ASN A 702 -13.77 24.17 5.43
N ASP A 703 -14.61 23.25 5.01
CA ASP A 703 -14.49 22.41 3.80
C ASP A 703 -13.32 21.41 3.79
N ALA A 704 -12.46 21.42 4.79
CA ALA A 704 -11.39 20.41 4.94
C ALA A 704 -11.92 19.20 5.72
N MET A 705 -11.63 18.00 5.22
CA MET A 705 -11.95 16.76 5.94
C MET A 705 -11.16 16.69 7.25
N VAL A 706 -11.83 16.29 8.32
CA VAL A 706 -11.16 16.00 9.59
C VAL A 706 -10.31 14.77 9.38
N LYS A 707 -9.00 14.88 9.64
CA LYS A 707 -8.09 13.74 9.58
C LYS A 707 -8.28 12.85 10.81
N PRO A 708 -8.19 11.52 10.66
CA PRO A 708 -8.21 10.63 11.82
C PRO A 708 -7.08 10.98 12.80
N PHE A 709 -7.36 10.87 14.09
CA PHE A 709 -6.40 11.20 15.13
C PHE A 709 -6.40 10.16 16.24
N TYR A 710 -5.25 10.03 16.91
CA TYR A 710 -5.10 9.13 18.06
C TYR A 710 -5.56 9.79 19.35
N LEU A 711 -6.21 9.00 20.18
CA LEU A 711 -6.68 9.41 21.51
C LEU A 711 -6.52 8.25 22.49
N THR A 712 -6.03 8.55 23.68
CA THR A 712 -5.98 7.61 24.80
C THR A 712 -7.16 7.88 25.74
N THR A 713 -8.17 7.02 25.71
CA THR A 713 -9.41 7.23 26.45
C THR A 713 -10.07 5.90 26.80
N ALA A 714 -10.98 5.89 27.78
CA ALA A 714 -11.86 4.77 28.07
C ALA A 714 -13.15 4.92 27.23
N LEU A 715 -13.58 3.86 26.58
CA LEU A 715 -14.75 3.85 25.72
C LEU A 715 -15.58 2.58 25.93
N GLU A 716 -16.90 2.72 25.85
CA GLU A 716 -17.81 1.56 25.87
C GLU A 716 -17.48 0.61 24.71
N GLY A 717 -17.49 -0.69 25.02
CA GLY A 717 -17.17 -1.72 24.01
C GLY A 717 -15.68 -2.05 23.86
N TYR A 718 -14.80 -1.23 24.40
CA TYR A 718 -13.41 -1.57 24.75
C TYR A 718 -13.34 -1.96 26.25
N GLN A 719 -12.14 -2.21 26.78
CA GLN A 719 -12.02 -2.47 28.21
C GLN A 719 -12.40 -1.19 28.98
N SER A 720 -13.58 -1.17 29.57
CA SER A 720 -14.17 0.03 30.19
C SER A 720 -13.45 0.50 31.45
N ASP A 721 -12.64 -0.35 32.08
CA ASP A 721 -11.85 -0.07 33.26
C ASP A 721 -10.45 0.48 32.98
N ARG A 722 -10.11 0.64 31.69
CA ARG A 722 -8.76 1.03 31.24
C ARG A 722 -8.82 2.03 30.08
N HIS A 723 -7.78 2.87 30.02
CA HIS A 723 -7.53 3.72 28.87
C HIS A 723 -7.04 2.87 27.70
N ASN A 724 -7.64 3.11 26.54
CA ASN A 724 -7.27 2.47 25.27
C ASN A 724 -6.70 3.52 24.32
N PHE A 725 -5.65 3.17 23.61
CA PHE A 725 -5.11 4.00 22.55
C PHE A 725 -5.85 3.69 21.26
N VAL A 726 -6.68 4.61 20.83
CA VAL A 726 -7.61 4.44 19.71
C VAL A 726 -7.45 5.53 18.67
N MET A 727 -7.82 5.22 17.43
CA MET A 727 -7.96 6.19 16.36
C MET A 727 -9.43 6.56 16.21
N ILE A 728 -9.72 7.83 16.03
CA ILE A 728 -11.08 8.37 15.98
C ILE A 728 -11.28 9.14 14.68
N GLU A 729 -12.46 8.96 14.07
CA GLU A 729 -12.89 9.70 12.89
C GLU A 729 -14.39 10.03 12.98
N PRO A 730 -14.77 11.31 13.06
CA PRO A 730 -16.16 11.74 13.10
C PRO A 730 -16.79 11.71 11.71
N MET A 731 -18.06 11.26 11.65
CA MET A 731 -18.83 11.13 10.41
C MET A 731 -20.12 11.94 10.48
N THR A 732 -20.49 12.57 9.38
CA THR A 732 -21.70 13.38 9.22
C THR A 732 -22.55 12.84 8.07
N PRO A 733 -23.87 13.09 8.03
CA PRO A 733 -24.65 12.74 6.84
C PRO A 733 -24.17 13.58 5.64
N VAL A 734 -24.25 13.04 4.45
CA VAL A 734 -23.93 13.79 3.23
C VAL A 734 -24.76 15.07 3.15
N GLY A 735 -24.09 16.19 2.93
CA GLY A 735 -24.71 17.51 2.82
C GLY A 735 -25.20 18.13 4.14
N ARG A 736 -24.85 17.56 5.29
CA ARG A 736 -25.18 18.09 6.62
C ARG A 736 -23.93 18.12 7.50
N SER A 737 -23.95 18.91 8.56
CA SER A 737 -22.81 19.08 9.46
C SER A 737 -23.04 18.53 10.88
N ASN A 738 -24.21 17.96 11.16
CA ASN A 738 -24.47 17.29 12.44
C ASN A 738 -23.75 15.94 12.53
N LEU A 739 -23.29 15.55 13.71
CA LEU A 739 -22.61 14.29 13.93
C LEU A 739 -23.61 13.11 13.83
N SER A 740 -23.36 12.17 12.93
CA SER A 740 -24.14 10.93 12.79
C SER A 740 -23.47 9.75 13.42
N ALA A 741 -22.16 9.68 13.30
CA ALA A 741 -21.41 8.57 13.87
C ALA A 741 -19.99 9.01 14.26
N LEU A 742 -19.42 8.28 15.19
CA LEU A 742 -18.02 8.36 15.56
C LEU A 742 -17.40 6.99 15.35
N ALA A 743 -16.57 6.89 14.34
CA ALA A 743 -15.82 5.67 14.07
C ALA A 743 -14.56 5.63 14.93
N VAL A 744 -14.31 4.51 15.56
CA VAL A 744 -13.18 4.31 16.47
C VAL A 744 -12.51 2.98 16.15
N ALA A 745 -11.19 3.00 15.97
CA ALA A 745 -10.38 1.80 15.78
C ALA A 745 -9.31 1.69 16.86
N GLY A 746 -9.19 0.54 17.48
CA GLY A 746 -8.18 0.25 18.49
C GLY A 746 -7.44 -1.04 18.19
N THR A 747 -6.23 -1.14 18.72
CA THR A 747 -5.56 -2.42 18.91
C THR A 747 -5.94 -2.93 20.30
N PHE A 748 -6.28 -4.22 20.39
CA PHE A 748 -6.48 -4.87 21.69
C PHE A 748 -5.12 -5.06 22.36
N ASP A 749 -4.65 -4.03 23.03
CA ASP A 749 -3.58 -4.19 24.00
C ASP A 749 -4.23 -4.52 25.33
N GLY A 750 -4.24 -5.79 25.69
CA GLY A 750 -4.46 -6.13 27.10
C GLY A 750 -3.34 -5.53 27.89
N GLY A 751 -3.50 -4.29 28.41
CA GLY A 751 -2.49 -3.57 29.17
C GLY A 751 -1.63 -4.48 30.04
N ASP A 752 -0.38 -4.10 30.33
CA ASP A 752 0.64 -4.78 31.14
C ASP A 752 0.84 -6.31 30.98
N LYS A 753 -0.13 -7.03 30.47
CA LYS A 753 -0.03 -8.44 30.08
C LYS A 753 -0.80 -8.63 28.80
N PRO A 754 -0.14 -9.07 27.70
CA PRO A 754 -0.89 -9.59 26.56
C PRO A 754 -1.86 -10.64 27.11
N ILE A 755 -3.15 -10.48 26.86
CA ILE A 755 -4.15 -11.47 27.26
C ILE A 755 -3.69 -12.79 26.64
N PRO A 756 -3.33 -13.83 27.44
CA PRO A 756 -2.94 -15.09 26.85
C PRO A 756 -4.10 -15.63 26.01
N GLY A 757 -3.94 -15.67 24.69
CA GLY A 757 -4.95 -16.07 23.72
C GLY A 757 -5.71 -14.94 23.03
N ALA A 758 -5.54 -13.66 23.39
CA ALA A 758 -5.99 -12.56 22.54
C ALA A 758 -5.10 -12.52 21.30
N ARG A 759 -5.69 -12.89 20.17
CA ARG A 759 -5.00 -12.86 18.89
C ARG A 759 -4.82 -11.41 18.48
N PRO A 760 -3.63 -10.99 18.01
CA PRO A 760 -3.40 -9.67 17.41
C PRO A 760 -4.35 -9.37 16.24
N GLU A 761 -5.07 -10.39 15.79
CA GLU A 761 -6.02 -10.39 14.69
C GLU A 761 -7.36 -9.71 15.04
N GLU A 762 -7.64 -9.45 16.29
CA GLU A 762 -8.88 -8.80 16.73
C GLU A 762 -8.73 -7.27 16.77
N LYS A 763 -8.36 -6.70 15.62
CA LYS A 763 -8.50 -5.26 15.38
C LYS A 763 -9.98 -4.92 15.44
N LYS A 764 -10.39 -4.16 16.42
CA LYS A 764 -11.81 -3.86 16.64
C LYS A 764 -12.11 -2.46 16.16
N ILE A 765 -12.99 -2.37 15.17
CA ILE A 765 -13.61 -1.09 14.80
C ILE A 765 -14.99 -1.06 15.47
N ILE A 766 -15.25 -0.01 16.22
CA ILE A 766 -16.54 0.30 16.82
C ILE A 766 -17.05 1.59 16.21
N VAL A 767 -18.30 1.59 15.80
CA VAL A 767 -18.97 2.79 15.29
C VAL A 767 -20.10 3.16 16.24
N TYR A 768 -19.94 4.26 16.94
CA TYR A 768 -20.96 4.84 17.79
C TYR A 768 -21.90 5.66 16.92
N ARG A 769 -23.15 5.21 16.81
CA ARG A 769 -24.17 5.87 15.98
C ARG A 769 -25.07 6.71 16.87
N PHE A 770 -25.23 7.98 16.54
CA PHE A 770 -26.10 8.88 17.28
C PHE A 770 -27.51 8.83 16.74
N SER A 771 -28.51 8.78 17.66
CA SER A 771 -29.94 8.75 17.31
C SER A 771 -30.33 9.97 16.46
N ARG A 772 -31.15 9.76 15.44
CA ARG A 772 -31.68 10.81 14.58
C ARG A 772 -32.72 11.72 15.25
N GLU A 773 -33.30 11.24 16.34
CA GLU A 773 -34.31 12.00 17.09
C GLU A 773 -33.73 13.16 17.88
N SER A 774 -32.40 13.14 18.12
CA SER A 774 -31.65 14.18 18.80
C SER A 774 -30.47 14.63 17.96
N GLN A 775 -30.38 15.91 17.69
CA GLN A 775 -29.25 16.47 16.96
C GLN A 775 -28.02 16.57 17.88
N VAL A 776 -26.90 16.00 17.41
CA VAL A 776 -25.58 16.22 18.00
C VAL A 776 -24.81 17.10 17.03
N GLU A 777 -24.25 18.19 17.53
CA GLU A 777 -23.45 19.11 16.73
C GLU A 777 -22.23 18.35 16.19
N GLY A 778 -21.93 18.48 14.91
CA GLY A 778 -20.69 17.95 14.33
C GLY A 778 -19.55 18.98 14.38
N PRO A 779 -18.32 18.58 14.08
CA PRO A 779 -17.13 19.45 14.18
C PRO A 779 -17.26 20.76 13.42
N GLY A 780 -17.89 20.76 12.24
CA GLY A 780 -18.14 21.97 11.46
C GLY A 780 -19.11 22.93 12.13
N GLN A 781 -20.17 22.41 12.79
CA GLN A 781 -21.11 23.22 13.54
C GLN A 781 -20.46 23.79 14.79
N VAL A 782 -19.65 23.01 15.50
CA VAL A 782 -18.90 23.47 16.67
C VAL A 782 -17.92 24.59 16.27
N SER A 783 -17.23 24.45 15.13
CA SER A 783 -16.40 25.53 14.60
C SER A 783 -17.19 26.82 14.39
N ALA A 784 -18.38 26.71 13.81
CA ALA A 784 -19.26 27.86 13.61
C ALA A 784 -19.76 28.48 14.94
N LEU A 785 -20.10 27.64 15.94
CA LEU A 785 -20.47 28.10 17.28
C LEU A 785 -19.34 28.87 17.95
N ILE A 786 -18.10 28.41 17.82
CA ILE A 786 -16.91 29.11 18.33
C ILE A 786 -16.74 30.46 17.66
N ASP A 787 -16.91 30.53 16.33
CA ASP A 787 -16.77 31.77 15.57
C ASP A 787 -17.90 32.78 15.85
N GLN A 788 -19.07 32.29 16.30
CA GLN A 788 -20.23 33.13 16.64
C GLN A 788 -20.22 33.59 18.11
N ASP A 789 -19.42 33.00 18.99
CA ASP A 789 -19.32 33.47 20.38
C ASP A 789 -18.63 34.83 20.43
N PRO A 790 -19.31 35.90 20.93
CA PRO A 790 -18.77 37.25 20.85
C PRO A 790 -17.49 37.49 21.65
N GLU A 791 -17.33 36.76 22.77
CA GLU A 791 -16.14 36.89 23.62
C GLU A 791 -14.94 36.24 22.98
N ILE A 792 -15.14 35.00 22.46
CA ILE A 792 -14.09 34.23 21.78
C ILE A 792 -13.68 34.92 20.48
N ALA A 793 -14.67 35.31 19.64
CA ALA A 793 -14.41 35.99 18.38
C ALA A 793 -13.61 37.28 18.58
N ARG A 794 -13.95 38.06 19.62
CA ARG A 794 -13.24 39.27 19.98
C ARG A 794 -11.78 38.98 20.36
N GLN A 795 -11.55 37.98 21.19
CA GLN A 795 -10.20 37.64 21.63
C GLN A 795 -9.34 37.10 20.48
N LEU A 796 -9.86 36.18 19.65
CA LEU A 796 -9.16 35.67 18.48
C LEU A 796 -8.78 36.78 17.50
N THR A 797 -9.72 37.73 17.24
CA THR A 797 -9.47 38.92 16.39
C THR A 797 -8.40 39.84 16.95
N LEU A 798 -8.36 40.02 18.28
CA LEU A 798 -7.32 40.82 18.92
C LEU A 798 -5.93 40.18 18.80
N TRP A 799 -5.84 38.87 18.83
CA TRP A 799 -4.56 38.16 18.72
C TRP A 799 -4.13 37.97 17.25
N ASP A 800 -5.05 38.01 16.30
CA ASP A 800 -4.73 37.87 14.87
C ASP A 800 -4.48 39.25 14.21
N GLN A 801 -3.55 40.05 14.77
CA GLN A 801 -3.18 41.38 14.31
C GLN A 801 -1.73 41.44 13.84
N ARG A 802 -1.29 42.65 13.45
CA ARG A 802 0.09 42.89 13.04
C ARG A 802 1.09 42.44 14.15
N GLY A 803 1.91 41.47 13.86
CA GLY A 803 2.92 40.93 14.76
C GLY A 803 2.62 39.54 15.32
N SER A 804 1.36 39.11 15.28
CA SER A 804 0.95 37.73 15.69
C SER A 804 -0.12 37.15 14.75
N ARG A 805 -0.19 35.85 14.72
CA ARG A 805 -1.20 35.08 13.97
C ARG A 805 -1.80 34.02 14.88
N VAL A 806 -3.10 33.87 14.83
CA VAL A 806 -3.80 32.79 15.52
C VAL A 806 -3.80 31.50 14.67
N LEU A 807 -3.37 30.40 15.27
CA LEU A 807 -3.49 29.07 14.71
C LEU A 807 -4.48 28.27 15.56
N ARG A 808 -5.47 27.69 14.91
CA ARG A 808 -6.44 26.82 15.57
C ARG A 808 -6.03 25.37 15.30
N GLY A 809 -5.82 24.61 16.37
CA GLY A 809 -5.57 23.19 16.26
C GLY A 809 -6.81 22.41 15.82
N ARG A 810 -6.64 21.13 15.61
CA ARG A 810 -7.74 20.23 15.24
C ARG A 810 -8.82 20.20 16.32
N ILE A 811 -10.06 19.99 15.91
CA ILE A 811 -11.16 19.74 16.84
C ILE A 811 -11.12 18.30 17.27
N ILE A 812 -10.80 18.06 18.53
CA ILE A 812 -10.80 16.74 19.17
C ILE A 812 -12.23 16.41 19.56
N VAL A 813 -12.71 15.26 19.16
CA VAL A 813 -14.07 14.79 19.45
C VAL A 813 -13.97 13.68 20.48
N LEU A 814 -14.47 13.93 21.67
CA LEU A 814 -14.39 12.98 22.80
C LEU A 814 -15.82 12.58 23.21
N PRO A 815 -16.21 11.32 23.08
CA PRO A 815 -17.45 10.84 23.67
C PRO A 815 -17.33 10.78 25.21
N VAL A 816 -18.28 11.39 25.90
CA VAL A 816 -18.35 11.46 27.35
C VAL A 816 -19.74 10.98 27.77
N GLY A 817 -19.81 9.77 28.33
CA GLY A 817 -21.09 9.17 28.65
C GLY A 817 -22.01 9.10 27.41
N ARG A 818 -23.10 9.84 27.45
CA ARG A 818 -24.09 9.92 26.34
C ARG A 818 -24.00 11.24 25.56
N SER A 819 -22.98 12.03 25.83
CA SER A 819 -22.75 13.33 25.17
C SER A 819 -21.40 13.35 24.46
N VAL A 820 -21.12 14.43 23.73
CA VAL A 820 -19.85 14.63 23.03
C VAL A 820 -19.22 15.93 23.48
N LEU A 821 -17.99 15.84 24.00
CA LEU A 821 -17.15 16.98 24.30
C LEU A 821 -16.24 17.26 23.12
N TYR A 822 -16.20 18.52 22.70
CA TYR A 822 -15.28 19.03 21.70
C TYR A 822 -14.20 19.87 22.35
N VAL A 823 -12.96 19.61 21.99
CA VAL A 823 -11.80 20.36 22.50
C VAL A 823 -11.01 20.91 21.32
N GLN A 824 -10.76 22.21 21.31
CA GLN A 824 -9.93 22.85 20.28
C GLN A 824 -8.86 23.73 20.91
N PRO A 825 -7.57 23.38 20.77
CA PRO A 825 -6.47 24.24 21.22
C PRO A 825 -6.30 25.44 20.28
N VAL A 826 -5.88 26.56 20.85
CA VAL A 826 -5.60 27.81 20.16
C VAL A 826 -4.16 28.24 20.45
N TYR A 827 -3.39 28.36 19.39
CA TYR A 827 -1.99 28.78 19.46
C TYR A 827 -1.82 30.20 18.89
N ILE A 828 -0.82 30.89 19.36
CA ILE A 828 -0.36 32.15 18.79
C ILE A 828 1.06 31.98 18.30
N VAL A 829 1.31 32.46 17.11
CA VAL A 829 2.65 32.47 16.49
C VAL A 829 3.03 33.88 16.13
N SER A 830 4.28 34.27 16.44
CA SER A 830 4.81 35.57 16.02
C SER A 830 5.01 35.57 14.49
N THR A 831 4.63 36.66 13.83
CA THR A 831 4.88 36.87 12.40
C THR A 831 6.23 37.52 12.11
N GLY A 832 6.97 37.96 13.14
CA GLY A 832 8.32 38.55 13.04
C GLY A 832 9.32 37.74 13.85
N GLY A 833 10.46 37.39 13.29
CA GLY A 833 11.51 36.65 13.96
C GLY A 833 11.25 35.14 14.07
N THR A 834 11.50 34.58 15.26
CA THR A 834 11.31 33.12 15.50
C THR A 834 9.84 32.78 15.61
N ARG A 835 9.39 31.85 14.78
CA ARG A 835 8.00 31.43 14.69
C ARG A 835 7.77 30.19 15.56
N ILE A 836 7.59 30.37 16.87
CA ILE A 836 7.26 29.30 17.81
C ILE A 836 5.76 29.40 18.10
N PRO A 837 4.95 28.40 17.77
CA PRO A 837 3.57 28.33 18.24
C PRO A 837 3.53 28.17 19.77
N GLU A 838 2.76 29.01 20.43
CA GLU A 838 2.53 28.92 21.88
C GLU A 838 1.06 28.64 22.13
N LEU A 839 0.75 27.61 22.91
CA LEU A 839 -0.61 27.29 23.33
C LEU A 839 -1.11 28.37 24.29
N GLN A 840 -2.10 29.12 23.84
CA GLN A 840 -2.63 30.27 24.62
C GLN A 840 -3.94 29.93 25.32
N ARG A 841 -4.82 29.20 24.64
CA ARG A 841 -6.16 28.86 25.13
C ARG A 841 -6.60 27.50 24.64
N ILE A 842 -7.55 26.96 25.35
CA ILE A 842 -8.28 25.75 25.00
C ILE A 842 -9.75 26.10 24.95
N ILE A 843 -10.40 25.80 23.83
CA ILE A 843 -11.83 25.98 23.64
C ILE A 843 -12.51 24.65 23.88
N LEU A 844 -13.52 24.63 24.72
CA LEU A 844 -14.36 23.48 25.03
C LEU A 844 -15.78 23.76 24.56
N SER A 845 -16.42 22.75 23.93
CA SER A 845 -17.82 22.85 23.55
C SER A 845 -18.55 21.56 23.87
N MET A 846 -19.74 21.70 24.42
CA MET A 846 -20.67 20.58 24.68
C MET A 846 -22.09 21.08 24.44
N GLY A 847 -22.80 20.44 23.50
CA GLY A 847 -24.05 20.97 23.00
C GLY A 847 -23.85 22.39 22.44
N ASN A 848 -24.71 23.32 22.80
CA ASN A 848 -24.63 24.73 22.34
C ASN A 848 -23.82 25.66 23.26
N ILE A 849 -23.12 25.11 24.25
CA ILE A 849 -22.30 25.91 25.17
C ILE A 849 -20.82 25.80 24.75
N VAL A 850 -20.21 26.99 24.61
CA VAL A 850 -18.78 27.13 24.29
C VAL A 850 -18.10 27.91 25.39
N VAL A 851 -16.93 27.44 25.83
CA VAL A 851 -16.06 28.14 26.81
C VAL A 851 -14.63 28.16 26.31
N MET A 852 -13.90 29.18 26.66
CA MET A 852 -12.47 29.28 26.36
C MET A 852 -11.71 29.63 27.63
N ASP A 853 -10.71 28.84 27.97
CA ASP A 853 -9.86 29.04 29.14
C ASP A 853 -8.38 28.82 28.81
N ALA A 854 -7.53 29.18 29.74
CA ALA A 854 -6.09 28.99 29.60
C ALA A 854 -5.65 27.56 29.89
N SER A 855 -6.40 26.82 30.70
CA SER A 855 -6.15 25.42 31.02
C SER A 855 -7.37 24.55 30.77
N LEU A 856 -7.12 23.28 30.52
CA LEU A 856 -8.18 22.31 30.29
C LEU A 856 -9.05 22.12 31.55
N GLU A 857 -8.41 22.09 32.73
CA GLU A 857 -9.11 21.90 34.00
C GLU A 857 -10.04 23.09 34.34
N ASN A 858 -9.55 24.31 34.21
CA ASN A 858 -10.37 25.51 34.44
C ASN A 858 -11.50 25.60 33.39
N GLY A 859 -11.20 25.26 32.13
CA GLY A 859 -12.20 25.24 31.06
C GLY A 859 -13.35 24.27 31.37
N ILE A 860 -13.08 23.11 31.94
CA ILE A 860 -14.11 22.14 32.34
C ILE A 860 -14.92 22.67 33.53
N ILE A 861 -14.29 23.26 34.52
CA ILE A 861 -15.01 23.88 35.65
C ILE A 861 -15.97 24.97 35.15
N GLU A 862 -15.51 25.81 34.24
CA GLU A 862 -16.36 26.86 33.66
C GLU A 862 -17.50 26.28 32.79
N LEU A 863 -17.22 25.24 32.02
CA LEU A 863 -18.21 24.50 31.22
C LEU A 863 -19.30 23.92 32.12
N GLU A 864 -18.91 23.22 33.20
CA GLU A 864 -19.84 22.73 34.21
C GLU A 864 -20.71 23.84 34.80
N ARG A 865 -20.09 24.96 35.15
CA ARG A 865 -20.82 26.13 35.69
C ARG A 865 -21.88 26.63 34.74
N ARG A 866 -21.57 26.78 33.45
CA ARG A 866 -22.51 27.27 32.42
C ARG A 866 -23.60 26.24 32.12
N LEU A 867 -23.28 24.96 32.06
CA LEU A 867 -24.27 23.87 31.90
C LEU A 867 -25.27 23.84 33.05
N LYS A 868 -24.81 23.95 34.32
CA LYS A 868 -25.68 24.04 35.52
C LYS A 868 -26.57 25.28 35.50
N ALA A 869 -26.03 26.44 35.08
CA ALA A 869 -26.79 27.67 34.97
C ALA A 869 -27.91 27.55 33.92
N THR A 870 -27.64 26.93 32.80
CA THR A 870 -28.62 26.67 31.72
C THR A 870 -29.76 25.75 32.18
N ARG A 871 -29.43 24.75 33.00
CA ARG A 871 -30.42 23.85 33.63
C ARG A 871 -31.34 24.58 34.56
N LEU A 872 -30.82 25.43 35.42
CA LEU A 872 -31.59 26.24 36.35
C LEU A 872 -32.51 27.25 35.63
N ALA A 873 -32.13 27.72 34.43
CA ALA A 873 -32.89 28.62 33.61
C ALA A 873 -34.04 27.93 32.83
N ARG A 874 -34.15 26.61 32.82
CA ARG A 874 -35.24 25.82 32.20
C ARG A 874 -36.20 25.28 33.27
N PRO A 875 -37.14 26.08 33.85
CA PRO A 875 -38.07 25.55 34.81
C PRO A 875 -39.22 24.86 34.05
N GLY A 876 -39.43 23.59 34.27
CA GLY A 876 -40.72 22.95 34.01
C GLY A 876 -40.82 21.73 33.06
N ARG A 877 -40.03 20.70 33.31
CA ARG A 877 -40.36 19.36 32.80
C ARG A 877 -40.13 18.23 33.80
N MET A 878 -40.15 18.50 35.07
CA MET A 878 -40.01 17.47 36.13
C MET A 878 -41.23 17.29 37.01
N SER A 879 -42.45 17.15 36.46
CA SER A 879 -43.62 16.75 37.29
C SER A 879 -44.58 15.71 36.70
N GLU A 880 -44.26 15.11 35.54
CA GLU A 880 -45.22 14.14 34.97
C GLU A 880 -44.81 12.65 35.06
N SER A 881 -43.66 12.30 35.63
CA SER A 881 -43.27 10.86 35.71
C SER A 881 -43.52 10.20 37.10
N LYS A 882 -44.09 10.91 38.09
CA LYS A 882 -44.35 10.32 39.42
C LYS A 882 -45.85 10.10 39.78
N THR A 883 -46.77 10.29 38.87
CA THR A 883 -48.22 10.16 39.19
C THR A 883 -48.98 9.09 38.37
N GLN A 884 -48.30 8.18 37.69
CA GLN A 884 -48.97 7.01 37.06
C GLN A 884 -48.54 5.68 37.71
N GLY A 885 -48.69 5.56 38.99
CA GLY A 885 -48.36 4.34 39.75
C GLY A 885 -49.22 4.13 41.00
N ARG A 886 -50.55 4.50 40.97
CA ARG A 886 -51.47 4.03 42.01
C ARG A 886 -52.93 4.27 41.62
N SER A 887 -53.53 3.26 41.18
CA SER A 887 -54.99 2.82 41.22
C SER A 887 -55.23 2.08 39.90
N THR A 888 -55.77 0.93 39.87
CA THR A 888 -56.86 0.32 40.58
C THR A 888 -56.78 -1.18 40.43
N ARG A 889 -56.78 -1.86 41.51
CA ARG A 889 -57.49 -3.18 41.62
C ARG A 889 -58.95 -2.92 41.85
N GLN A 890 -59.80 -3.44 41.02
CA GLN A 890 -61.09 -4.11 41.44
C GLN A 890 -61.82 -4.62 40.21
N GLU A 891 -62.00 -5.89 40.23
CA GLU A 891 -62.99 -6.69 39.47
C GLU A 891 -64.43 -6.28 39.74
N PRO A 892 -65.48 -6.83 39.11
CA PRO A 892 -65.63 -8.22 38.73
C PRO A 892 -65.57 -8.59 37.27
#